data_969c858cbd9f8c16d15c71ef462e289e
#
_entry.id   969c858cbd9f8c16d15c71ef462e289e
#
_cell.length_a   1.000
_cell.length_b   1.000
_cell.length_c   1.000
_cell.angle_alpha   90.00
_cell.angle_beta   90.00
_cell.angle_gamma   90.00
#
_symmetry.space_group_name_H-M   'P 1'
#
loop_
_entity.id
_entity.type
_entity.pdbx_description
1 polymer ?
#
loop_
_entity_poly.entity_id
_entity_poly.type
_entity_poly.pdbx_seq_one_letter_code
_entity_poly.pdbx_strand_id
1 'polypeptide(L)'
;WRLICIEMPDGVLLHRSQLTHAFETMVENSDGHAFKGLKQLAIFGVNQLDAATLAQVKLMSTQLPVSLFWQPASVALFGSKAETSLNKKLVVDQQAYFSGHELLASWGGVSRQQALLFSESGIDIQSSALTSETTSDLGKQGSILNTVQTKVISNSDDQTEVYELLDRSINISAHFSRFREVEGLHDYLLEQFNQDSSLKPQDVLVLCPDINAYASYVHAVFENQPSAKTIPFQVSGVSASANDVASVLMSVIELPMTRYELSGVVDLLNQPVVKARFALSTEEVEQIHGWFRQANAYWGLDKTTLTQLALPEYDRYTLQAAVDRMVLGLSLDGAGIKIDDELLYGLEGISALQSATLSKLIIFMDALSQWRDVCIDSQGEAHSYTPSQWTEHLRGLTETFIDVPYQELDSLNAWHQLLSGLEHGVIDDDLAYSYAFVRSQLNQAVEDSAESSFAYRYGRTNIGSFGALKGIPAKVIAVLGLNEADFPRNPTADSINLTPKHPRLGDRNQTEQDKDAFLMAMLNCRSRFYCSFVGKDMRSNATRIPSLVLQELMDQIQPDVDKQKALVIQHPMKAYSDVYFQDNAELYTYQSFHSQESLLDQLAVELDGSLALPAWDMPEQITVQMLKAFLEDPAKAFFKTRFNVDLPDLEDDTVDEEPMAASPLTRWKFIDELLQQGLEIGDISPEMIAELALPYQASGVMEHDYFSEGTLQNWAETASSVLTNAMIAKGQKQAAMQSVELELNVEGQALKLVGDINVFSDESSADIIQLVQKNGSGVSEKYLMRAIVDTRIAEALKLEGQLNYSSSYLACQDKLYQLQADGQSGGSSLQTWLGLYKSVMNAPISLDITSAAKLNAGNDYRDAFEQILEDGSGSFSNVRLSKAMMVLSHDEVCVDRGEAFAEHYKYLKPSKTPDEEQIVPHWVEVKGEEA
;
A
#
# COMPACT_ATOMS: atom_id res chain seq x y z
N TRP A 1 29.96 -29.58 -12.19
CA TRP A 1 31.18 -28.99 -11.68
C TRP A 1 32.41 -29.41 -12.47
N ARG A 2 32.68 -30.73 -12.66
CA ARG A 2 33.79 -31.19 -13.49
C ARG A 2 33.74 -30.67 -14.93
N LEU A 3 32.58 -30.59 -15.54
CA LEU A 3 32.37 -30.00 -16.87
C LEU A 3 32.70 -28.53 -16.91
N ILE A 4 32.24 -27.74 -15.92
CA ILE A 4 32.58 -26.33 -15.79
C ILE A 4 34.08 -26.13 -15.68
N CYS A 5 34.75 -26.91 -14.85
CA CYS A 5 36.24 -26.82 -14.71
C CYS A 5 37.03 -27.26 -15.96
N ILE A 6 36.44 -28.08 -16.85
CA ILE A 6 37.09 -28.51 -18.10
C ILE A 6 36.94 -27.44 -19.20
N GLU A 7 35.87 -26.70 -19.18
CA GLU A 7 35.61 -25.60 -20.16
C GLU A 7 36.25 -24.28 -19.79
N MET A 8 36.85 -24.16 -18.57
CA MET A 8 37.52 -22.93 -18.18
C MET A 8 38.93 -22.85 -18.81
N PRO A 9 39.28 -21.69 -19.40
CA PRO A 9 40.64 -21.47 -19.96
C PRO A 9 41.73 -21.67 -18.91
N ASP A 10 42.83 -22.27 -19.30
CA ASP A 10 44.02 -22.41 -18.43
C ASP A 10 44.55 -21.03 -18.01
N GLY A 11 44.55 -20.74 -16.73
CA GLY A 11 45.07 -19.51 -16.14
C GLY A 11 44.06 -18.55 -15.55
N VAL A 12 42.77 -18.85 -15.64
CA VAL A 12 41.71 -17.98 -15.16
C VAL A 12 41.10 -18.52 -13.87
N LEU A 13 41.16 -17.73 -12.81
CA LEU A 13 40.60 -17.84 -11.49
C LEU A 13 40.62 -19.22 -10.81
N LEU A 14 41.42 -19.28 -9.80
CA LEU A 14 41.47 -20.42 -8.87
C LEU A 14 40.14 -20.53 -8.11
N HIS A 15 39.44 -21.63 -8.25
CA HIS A 15 38.33 -21.99 -7.37
C HIS A 15 38.76 -21.94 -5.91
N ARG A 16 37.85 -21.66 -4.95
CA ARG A 16 38.15 -21.56 -3.54
C ARG A 16 39.00 -22.73 -3.03
N SER A 17 38.79 -23.95 -3.47
CA SER A 17 39.60 -25.11 -3.12
C SER A 17 41.00 -25.05 -3.73
N GLN A 18 41.17 -24.48 -4.92
CA GLN A 18 42.49 -24.28 -5.56
C GLN A 18 43.26 -23.14 -4.87
N LEU A 19 42.55 -22.06 -4.47
CA LEU A 19 43.13 -20.99 -3.64
C LEU A 19 43.58 -21.52 -2.29
N THR A 20 42.77 -22.40 -1.66
CA THR A 20 43.15 -23.07 -0.43
C THR A 20 44.43 -23.90 -0.62
N HIS A 21 44.52 -24.70 -1.68
CA HIS A 21 45.69 -25.49 -1.99
C HIS A 21 46.90 -24.66 -2.37
N ALA A 22 46.72 -23.58 -3.12
CA ALA A 22 47.78 -22.61 -3.42
C ALA A 22 48.30 -21.94 -2.14
N PHE A 23 47.43 -21.58 -1.21
CA PHE A 23 47.76 -21.03 0.09
C PHE A 23 48.56 -22.07 0.94
N GLU A 24 48.09 -23.31 0.99
CA GLU A 24 48.79 -24.42 1.67
C GLU A 24 50.20 -24.57 1.10
N THR A 25 50.30 -24.65 -0.23
CA THR A 25 51.59 -24.78 -0.93
C THR A 25 52.52 -23.58 -0.66
N MET A 26 51.98 -22.38 -0.61
CA MET A 26 52.73 -21.15 -0.32
C MET A 26 53.28 -21.19 1.12
N VAL A 27 52.47 -21.58 2.10
CA VAL A 27 52.86 -21.64 3.50
C VAL A 27 53.91 -22.73 3.72
N GLU A 28 53.72 -23.92 3.15
CA GLU A 28 54.65 -25.05 3.26
C GLU A 28 56.01 -24.75 2.62
N ASN A 29 56.05 -24.08 1.47
CA ASN A 29 57.27 -23.77 0.74
C ASN A 29 58.03 -22.50 1.24
N SER A 30 57.48 -21.79 2.20
CA SER A 30 57.99 -20.48 2.64
C SER A 30 59.11 -20.53 3.67
N ASP A 31 59.57 -21.72 4.08
CA ASP A 31 60.60 -21.91 5.12
C ASP A 31 60.36 -21.08 6.42
N GLY A 32 59.10 -20.91 6.83
CA GLY A 32 58.71 -20.11 8.00
C GLY A 32 58.65 -18.60 7.78
N HIS A 33 58.69 -18.14 6.53
CA HIS A 33 58.69 -16.72 6.17
C HIS A 33 57.42 -16.21 5.47
N ALA A 34 56.37 -17.04 5.36
CA ALA A 34 55.11 -16.66 4.70
C ALA A 34 54.45 -15.40 5.31
N PHE A 35 54.59 -15.24 6.61
CA PHE A 35 53.98 -14.13 7.36
C PHE A 35 55.00 -13.14 7.90
N LYS A 36 56.05 -12.84 7.13
CA LYS A 36 57.11 -11.91 7.54
C LYS A 36 56.54 -10.52 7.88
N GLY A 37 56.77 -10.11 9.14
CA GLY A 37 56.29 -8.83 9.69
C GLY A 37 55.10 -8.94 10.63
N LEU A 38 54.38 -10.08 10.65
CA LEU A 38 53.32 -10.36 11.63
C LEU A 38 53.94 -11.06 12.86
N LYS A 39 53.62 -10.57 14.05
CA LYS A 39 54.11 -11.16 15.32
C LYS A 39 53.14 -12.18 15.89
N GLN A 40 51.86 -11.93 15.75
CA GLN A 40 50.78 -12.82 16.18
C GLN A 40 49.50 -12.51 15.42
N LEU A 41 48.56 -13.44 15.38
CA LEU A 41 47.19 -13.27 14.88
C LEU A 41 46.22 -13.53 16.03
N ALA A 42 45.29 -12.59 16.23
CA ALA A 42 44.22 -12.76 17.18
C ALA A 42 42.87 -12.74 16.40
N ILE A 43 42.11 -13.78 16.55
CA ILE A 43 40.77 -13.92 15.92
C ILE A 43 39.74 -13.73 17.01
N PHE A 44 38.90 -12.69 16.86
CA PHE A 44 37.92 -12.32 17.86
C PHE A 44 36.53 -12.14 17.24
N GLY A 45 35.46 -12.47 17.98
CA GLY A 45 34.06 -12.25 17.57
C GLY A 45 33.55 -13.26 16.55
N VAL A 46 34.26 -14.37 16.30
CA VAL A 46 33.79 -15.42 15.38
C VAL A 46 33.12 -16.53 16.18
N ASN A 47 31.85 -16.74 15.96
CA ASN A 47 31.09 -17.76 16.70
C ASN A 47 31.13 -19.14 16.01
N GLN A 48 31.31 -19.18 14.70
CA GLN A 48 31.40 -20.43 13.92
C GLN A 48 32.47 -20.31 12.85
N LEU A 49 33.38 -21.26 12.83
CA LEU A 49 34.40 -21.48 11.79
C LEU A 49 34.08 -22.77 11.06
N ASP A 50 34.08 -22.74 9.73
CA ASP A 50 34.03 -23.98 8.95
C ASP A 50 35.36 -24.77 9.04
N ALA A 51 35.27 -26.06 8.73
CA ALA A 51 36.44 -26.94 8.83
C ALA A 51 37.63 -26.52 7.93
N ALA A 52 37.33 -25.94 6.75
CA ALA A 52 38.36 -25.50 5.81
C ALA A 52 39.06 -24.24 6.33
N THR A 53 38.32 -23.25 6.81
CA THR A 53 38.89 -22.06 7.44
C THR A 53 39.71 -22.41 8.68
N LEU A 54 39.23 -23.35 9.51
CA LEU A 54 39.96 -23.80 10.67
C LEU A 54 41.25 -24.51 10.31
N ALA A 55 41.30 -25.33 9.24
CA ALA A 55 42.51 -25.95 8.72
C ALA A 55 43.53 -24.90 8.26
N GLN A 56 43.09 -23.83 7.59
CA GLN A 56 43.95 -22.71 7.21
C GLN A 56 44.54 -22.00 8.44
N VAL A 57 43.69 -21.69 9.44
CA VAL A 57 44.16 -21.10 10.73
C VAL A 57 45.18 -21.98 11.43
N LYS A 58 44.95 -23.30 11.43
CA LYS A 58 45.87 -24.27 11.98
C LYS A 58 47.22 -24.29 11.22
N LEU A 59 47.16 -24.22 9.90
CA LEU A 59 48.37 -24.13 9.08
C LEU A 59 49.14 -22.83 9.37
N MET A 60 48.47 -21.70 9.50
CA MET A 60 49.08 -20.43 9.91
C MET A 60 49.74 -20.53 11.29
N SER A 61 49.11 -21.29 12.20
CA SER A 61 49.66 -21.47 13.56
C SER A 61 51.00 -22.21 13.63
N THR A 62 51.40 -22.88 12.54
CA THR A 62 52.74 -23.53 12.46
C THR A 62 53.86 -22.52 12.30
N GLN A 63 53.58 -21.31 11.80
CA GLN A 63 54.57 -20.27 11.53
C GLN A 63 54.42 -19.02 12.39
N LEU A 64 53.24 -18.80 12.99
CA LEU A 64 52.97 -17.62 13.80
C LEU A 64 52.00 -17.96 14.94
N PRO A 65 52.16 -17.39 16.18
CA PRO A 65 51.19 -17.58 17.26
C PRO A 65 49.79 -17.09 16.86
N VAL A 66 48.79 -17.98 16.92
CA VAL A 66 47.40 -17.67 16.66
C VAL A 66 46.61 -17.88 17.94
N SER A 67 45.81 -16.85 18.33
CA SER A 67 44.89 -16.90 19.46
C SER A 67 43.45 -16.71 18.95
N LEU A 68 42.59 -17.67 19.29
CA LEU A 68 41.19 -17.61 18.95
C LEU A 68 40.36 -17.34 20.21
N PHE A 69 39.63 -16.25 20.25
CA PHE A 69 38.69 -15.91 21.32
C PHE A 69 37.29 -16.31 20.91
N TRP A 70 36.76 -17.32 21.61
CA TRP A 70 35.45 -17.87 21.28
C TRP A 70 34.55 -17.91 22.53
N GLN A 71 33.26 -17.56 22.37
CA GLN A 71 32.24 -17.59 23.40
C GLN A 71 31.28 -18.74 23.17
N PRO A 72 31.37 -19.87 23.85
CA PRO A 72 30.39 -20.95 23.78
C PRO A 72 29.13 -20.60 24.59
N ALA A 73 27.98 -21.20 24.24
CA ALA A 73 26.74 -21.08 25.01
C ALA A 73 26.88 -21.70 26.41
N SER A 74 27.73 -22.71 26.59
CA SER A 74 28.06 -23.33 27.88
C SER A 74 29.43 -23.95 27.82
N VAL A 75 30.20 -23.82 28.91
CA VAL A 75 31.49 -24.52 29.07
C VAL A 75 31.32 -26.04 29.27
N ALA A 76 30.16 -26.49 29.66
CA ALA A 76 29.84 -27.91 29.80
C ALA A 76 29.81 -28.67 28.46
N LEU A 77 29.83 -27.95 27.32
CA LEU A 77 29.99 -28.55 26.00
C LEU A 77 31.37 -29.18 25.78
N PHE A 78 32.34 -28.88 26.60
CA PHE A 78 33.69 -29.50 26.60
C PHE A 78 33.73 -30.68 27.58
N GLY A 79 33.00 -31.76 27.29
CA GLY A 79 32.90 -32.95 28.09
C GLY A 79 34.11 -33.88 27.99
N SER A 80 34.08 -35.01 28.70
CA SER A 80 35.08 -36.09 28.62
C SER A 80 35.21 -36.62 27.18
N LYS A 81 36.34 -37.26 26.83
CA LYS A 81 36.51 -37.85 25.48
C LYS A 81 35.42 -38.85 25.10
N ALA A 82 34.79 -39.52 26.08
CA ALA A 82 33.69 -40.44 25.85
C ALA A 82 32.40 -39.71 25.47
N GLU A 83 32.10 -38.60 26.14
CA GLU A 83 30.99 -37.74 25.84
C GLU A 83 31.19 -37.02 24.49
N THR A 84 32.40 -36.59 24.19
CA THR A 84 32.75 -35.99 22.89
C THR A 84 32.55 -36.98 21.74
N SER A 85 32.92 -38.29 21.94
CA SER A 85 32.68 -39.32 20.94
C SER A 85 31.21 -39.63 20.76
N LEU A 86 30.40 -39.62 21.83
CA LEU A 86 28.96 -39.78 21.79
C LEU A 86 28.30 -38.60 21.07
N ASN A 87 28.68 -37.39 21.45
CA ASN A 87 28.22 -36.14 20.84
C ASN A 87 28.52 -36.10 19.34
N LYS A 88 29.67 -36.60 18.88
CA LYS A 88 30.03 -36.68 17.46
C LYS A 88 29.07 -37.56 16.69
N LYS A 89 28.74 -38.73 17.22
CA LYS A 89 27.83 -39.69 16.60
C LYS A 89 26.41 -39.12 16.54
N LEU A 90 26.02 -38.40 17.59
CA LEU A 90 24.71 -37.78 17.75
C LEU A 90 24.47 -36.61 16.80
N VAL A 91 25.52 -35.77 16.57
CA VAL A 91 25.47 -34.65 15.62
C VAL A 91 25.26 -35.14 14.16
N VAL A 92 25.87 -36.25 13.79
CA VAL A 92 25.76 -36.83 12.45
C VAL A 92 24.42 -37.53 12.23
N ASP A 93 23.91 -38.23 13.26
CA ASP A 93 22.66 -39.01 13.15
C ASP A 93 21.39 -38.23 13.45
N GLN A 94 21.47 -36.94 13.78
CA GLN A 94 20.36 -36.04 14.14
C GLN A 94 19.44 -36.57 15.26
N GLN A 95 19.79 -37.65 15.95
CA GLN A 95 19.02 -38.24 17.07
C GLN A 95 19.82 -38.10 18.36
N ALA A 96 20.01 -36.81 18.76
CA ALA A 96 20.84 -36.55 19.92
C ALA A 96 20.05 -36.67 21.23
N TYR A 97 20.35 -37.65 22.04
CA TYR A 97 20.13 -37.57 23.49
C TYR A 97 21.28 -36.76 24.10
N PHE A 98 21.13 -35.46 24.21
CA PHE A 98 22.02 -34.64 25.01
C PHE A 98 21.49 -34.69 26.45
N SER A 99 22.32 -35.17 27.40
CA SER A 99 21.98 -35.14 28.82
C SER A 99 22.29 -33.76 29.36
N GLY A 100 21.27 -33.00 29.70
CA GLY A 100 21.42 -31.66 30.26
C GLY A 100 20.23 -30.77 29.95
N HIS A 101 20.41 -29.46 30.06
CA HIS A 101 19.35 -28.48 29.88
C HIS A 101 18.71 -28.53 28.47
N GLU A 102 17.40 -28.67 28.39
CA GLU A 102 16.65 -28.85 27.13
C GLU A 102 16.89 -27.75 26.12
N LEU A 103 16.91 -26.48 26.53
CA LEU A 103 17.20 -25.35 25.63
C LEU A 103 18.61 -25.43 25.03
N LEU A 104 19.62 -25.86 25.83
CA LEU A 104 20.96 -26.03 25.32
C LEU A 104 21.04 -27.22 24.36
N ALA A 105 20.23 -28.27 24.60
CA ALA A 105 20.14 -29.40 23.69
C ALA A 105 19.50 -28.97 22.34
N SER A 106 18.42 -28.18 22.35
CA SER A 106 17.73 -27.72 21.15
C SER A 106 18.48 -26.60 20.41
N TRP A 107 18.98 -25.58 21.12
CA TRP A 107 19.52 -24.36 20.48
C TRP A 107 21.06 -24.33 20.41
N GLY A 108 21.75 -25.12 21.21
CA GLY A 108 23.21 -25.12 21.30
C GLY A 108 23.90 -25.95 20.21
N GLY A 109 23.23 -26.26 19.10
CA GLY A 109 23.78 -27.09 18.02
C GLY A 109 25.05 -26.56 17.43
N VAL A 110 25.09 -25.27 17.10
CA VAL A 110 26.31 -24.60 16.56
C VAL A 110 27.46 -24.64 17.54
N SER A 111 27.22 -24.31 18.81
CA SER A 111 28.24 -24.32 19.85
C SER A 111 28.81 -25.73 20.10
N ARG A 112 27.94 -26.78 20.03
CA ARG A 112 28.40 -28.19 20.13
C ARG A 112 29.25 -28.58 18.93
N GLN A 113 28.81 -28.28 17.72
CA GLN A 113 29.57 -28.58 16.51
C GLN A 113 30.95 -27.91 16.54
N GLN A 114 31.01 -26.66 16.96
CA GLN A 114 32.26 -25.91 17.05
C GLN A 114 33.20 -26.48 18.11
N ALA A 115 32.69 -26.85 19.28
CA ALA A 115 33.47 -27.50 20.33
C ALA A 115 34.08 -28.83 19.86
N LEU A 116 33.28 -29.66 19.15
CA LEU A 116 33.76 -30.91 18.56
C LEU A 116 34.83 -30.67 17.51
N LEU A 117 34.63 -29.68 16.63
CA LEU A 117 35.61 -29.33 15.58
C LEU A 117 36.95 -28.88 16.16
N PHE A 118 36.93 -28.08 17.23
CA PHE A 118 38.14 -27.68 17.95
C PHE A 118 38.86 -28.87 18.61
N SER A 119 38.08 -29.76 19.24
CA SER A 119 38.62 -30.98 19.86
C SER A 119 39.27 -31.88 18.82
N GLU A 120 38.65 -32.11 17.66
CA GLU A 120 39.21 -32.92 16.56
C GLU A 120 40.44 -32.28 15.92
N SER A 121 40.47 -30.96 15.87
CA SER A 121 41.59 -30.22 15.31
C SER A 121 42.81 -30.17 16.28
N GLY A 122 42.68 -30.66 17.52
CA GLY A 122 43.73 -30.65 18.52
C GLY A 122 44.10 -29.25 19.02
N ILE A 123 43.15 -28.33 19.02
CA ILE A 123 43.32 -26.96 19.53
C ILE A 123 43.29 -27.03 21.06
N ASP A 124 44.31 -26.42 21.70
CA ASP A 124 44.39 -26.30 23.17
C ASP A 124 43.36 -25.22 23.62
N ILE A 125 42.31 -25.65 24.29
CA ILE A 125 41.25 -24.78 24.77
C ILE A 125 41.54 -24.40 26.21
N GLN A 126 41.87 -23.12 26.43
CA GLN A 126 41.98 -22.54 27.75
C GLN A 126 40.67 -21.86 28.14
N SER A 127 39.90 -22.47 29.02
CA SER A 127 38.75 -21.81 29.60
C SER A 127 39.23 -20.81 30.67
N SER A 128 38.97 -19.51 30.48
CA SER A 128 38.98 -18.61 31.64
C SER A 128 37.78 -19.01 32.51
N ALA A 129 38.05 -19.48 33.73
CA ALA A 129 36.99 -19.79 34.69
C ALA A 129 36.08 -18.58 34.78
N LEU A 130 34.76 -18.79 34.57
CA LEU A 130 33.75 -17.82 34.94
C LEU A 130 33.97 -17.54 36.44
N THR A 131 34.65 -16.46 36.77
CA THR A 131 34.81 -16.06 38.17
C THR A 131 33.45 -15.58 38.67
N SER A 132 33.28 -15.56 40.01
CA SER A 132 32.03 -15.06 40.62
C SER A 132 31.69 -13.61 40.21
N GLU A 133 32.63 -12.87 39.66
CA GLU A 133 32.42 -11.55 39.07
C GLU A 133 31.70 -11.61 37.69
N THR A 134 31.89 -12.68 36.91
CA THR A 134 31.19 -12.86 35.62
C THR A 134 29.76 -13.36 35.78
N THR A 135 29.43 -13.99 36.92
CA THR A 135 28.00 -14.30 37.24
C THR A 135 27.23 -13.07 37.75
N SER A 136 27.93 -12.02 38.20
CA SER A 136 27.30 -10.73 38.53
C SER A 136 26.83 -9.94 37.27
N ASP A 137 27.38 -10.27 36.11
CA ASP A 137 27.04 -9.66 34.81
C ASP A 137 25.85 -10.31 34.13
N LEU A 138 25.36 -11.44 34.63
CA LEU A 138 24.07 -12.02 34.22
C LEU A 138 22.93 -11.22 34.82
N GLY A 139 21.70 -11.36 34.29
CA GLY A 139 20.51 -10.63 34.74
C GLY A 139 20.38 -10.53 36.25
N LYS A 140 19.51 -9.65 36.72
CA LYS A 140 19.34 -9.39 38.18
C LYS A 140 19.18 -10.70 38.94
N GLN A 141 20.01 -10.91 39.94
CA GLN A 141 20.04 -12.14 40.72
C GLN A 141 18.65 -12.49 41.27
N GLY A 142 18.22 -13.72 41.06
CA GLY A 142 16.87 -14.19 41.45
C GLY A 142 15.75 -13.89 40.44
N SER A 143 16.05 -13.25 39.31
CA SER A 143 15.07 -13.08 38.23
C SER A 143 14.90 -14.36 37.38
N ILE A 144 13.74 -14.49 36.70
CA ILE A 144 13.51 -15.60 35.75
C ILE A 144 14.61 -15.66 34.70
N LEU A 145 14.95 -14.51 34.09
CA LEU A 145 16.02 -14.43 33.08
C LEU A 145 17.35 -14.96 33.63
N ASN A 146 17.76 -14.48 34.81
CA ASN A 146 19.02 -14.91 35.43
C ASN A 146 19.05 -16.41 35.75
N THR A 147 17.90 -16.94 36.22
CA THR A 147 17.77 -18.37 36.55
C THR A 147 17.88 -19.24 35.30
N VAL A 148 17.16 -18.87 34.19
CA VAL A 148 17.27 -19.59 32.91
C VAL A 148 18.68 -19.51 32.36
N GLN A 149 19.29 -18.32 32.34
CA GLN A 149 20.70 -18.14 31.90
C GLN A 149 21.68 -19.02 32.69
N THR A 150 21.56 -19.03 34.01
CA THR A 150 22.43 -19.81 34.89
C THR A 150 22.27 -21.30 34.65
N LYS A 151 21.04 -21.79 34.52
CA LYS A 151 20.77 -23.21 34.19
C LYS A 151 21.34 -23.62 32.83
N VAL A 152 21.17 -22.80 31.82
CA VAL A 152 21.73 -23.04 30.47
C VAL A 152 23.27 -23.08 30.53
N ILE A 153 23.89 -22.10 31.17
CA ILE A 153 25.36 -22.01 31.25
C ILE A 153 25.95 -23.17 32.05
N SER A 154 25.31 -23.54 33.16
CA SER A 154 25.75 -24.67 34.01
C SER A 154 25.31 -26.03 33.46
N ASN A 155 24.49 -26.05 32.43
CA ASN A 155 23.89 -27.27 31.86
C ASN A 155 23.14 -28.11 32.90
N SER A 156 22.42 -27.44 33.82
CA SER A 156 21.66 -28.07 34.90
C SER A 156 20.20 -28.22 34.49
N ASP A 157 19.64 -29.42 34.62
CA ASP A 157 18.24 -29.76 34.33
C ASP A 157 17.37 -29.76 35.61
N ASP A 158 17.70 -28.92 36.58
CA ASP A 158 17.01 -28.91 37.86
C ASP A 158 15.66 -28.17 37.71
N GLN A 159 14.53 -28.95 37.60
CA GLN A 159 13.18 -28.44 37.33
C GLN A 159 12.42 -27.98 38.60
N THR A 160 13.06 -27.86 39.74
CA THR A 160 12.41 -27.71 41.04
C THR A 160 11.98 -26.30 41.43
N GLU A 161 12.23 -25.29 40.62
CA GLU A 161 11.86 -23.91 40.93
C GLU A 161 10.55 -23.50 40.28
N VAL A 162 9.55 -23.12 41.09
CA VAL A 162 8.34 -22.45 40.65
C VAL A 162 8.66 -20.96 40.52
N TYR A 163 8.62 -20.45 39.27
CA TYR A 163 8.86 -19.03 39.03
C TYR A 163 7.68 -18.18 39.45
N GLU A 164 7.94 -17.06 40.14
CA GLU A 164 6.91 -16.04 40.33
C GLU A 164 6.62 -15.37 39.00
N LEU A 165 5.48 -15.63 38.38
CA LEU A 165 5.08 -15.12 37.07
C LEU A 165 5.02 -13.57 36.98
N LEU A 166 5.12 -12.88 38.12
CA LEU A 166 5.13 -11.41 38.20
C LEU A 166 6.50 -10.78 37.90
N ASP A 167 7.57 -11.58 37.79
CA ASP A 167 8.88 -11.09 37.37
C ASP A 167 8.91 -10.91 35.85
N ARG A 168 8.75 -9.70 35.38
CA ARG A 168 8.80 -9.35 33.94
C ARG A 168 10.23 -9.19 33.40
N SER A 169 11.22 -9.89 33.92
CA SER A 169 12.56 -9.94 33.36
C SER A 169 12.60 -10.58 31.96
N ILE A 170 11.67 -11.53 31.69
CA ILE A 170 11.29 -12.01 30.37
C ILE A 170 9.87 -11.53 30.09
N ASN A 171 9.71 -10.72 29.06
CA ASN A 171 8.41 -10.19 28.63
C ASN A 171 8.07 -10.80 27.27
N ILE A 172 6.86 -11.35 27.14
CA ILE A 172 6.38 -11.96 25.90
C ILE A 172 5.09 -11.25 25.51
N SER A 173 5.08 -10.62 24.32
CA SER A 173 3.95 -9.82 23.83
C SER A 173 3.42 -10.34 22.50
N ALA A 174 2.10 -10.48 22.40
CA ALA A 174 1.40 -10.90 21.20
C ALA A 174 0.61 -9.73 20.60
N HIS A 175 0.78 -9.49 19.32
CA HIS A 175 0.19 -8.37 18.60
C HIS A 175 -0.63 -8.84 17.39
N PHE A 176 -1.34 -7.91 16.72
CA PHE A 176 -2.13 -8.20 15.52
C PHE A 176 -1.39 -7.94 14.20
N SER A 177 -0.28 -7.20 14.24
CA SER A 177 0.53 -6.88 13.05
C SER A 177 1.96 -6.49 13.45
N ARG A 178 2.87 -6.53 12.47
CA ARG A 178 4.25 -6.05 12.63
C ARG A 178 4.30 -4.57 13.06
N PHE A 179 3.42 -3.75 12.51
CA PHE A 179 3.30 -2.34 12.91
C PHE A 179 2.96 -2.21 14.39
N ARG A 180 1.96 -2.97 14.87
CA ARG A 180 1.57 -3.00 16.28
C ARG A 180 2.67 -3.58 17.20
N GLU A 181 3.47 -4.52 16.72
CA GLU A 181 4.65 -4.99 17.46
C GLU A 181 5.65 -3.85 17.71
N VAL A 182 5.92 -3.03 16.68
CA VAL A 182 6.84 -1.89 16.79
C VAL A 182 6.29 -0.79 17.69
N GLU A 183 4.97 -0.49 17.62
CA GLU A 183 4.33 0.45 18.54
C GLU A 183 4.38 -0.05 20.00
N GLY A 184 4.08 -1.34 20.22
CA GLY A 184 4.17 -1.97 21.55
C GLY A 184 5.60 -1.99 22.08
N LEU A 185 6.60 -2.23 21.24
CA LEU A 185 7.99 -2.12 21.62
C LEU A 185 8.36 -0.68 22.01
N HIS A 186 7.92 0.32 21.24
CA HIS A 186 8.20 1.72 21.55
C HIS A 186 7.63 2.12 22.92
N ASP A 187 6.38 1.78 23.19
CA ASP A 187 5.75 2.02 24.49
C ASP A 187 6.47 1.26 25.62
N TYR A 188 6.85 0.01 25.37
CA TYR A 188 7.63 -0.78 26.33
C TYR A 188 8.98 -0.11 26.65
N LEU A 189 9.72 0.36 25.67
CA LEU A 189 11.00 1.03 25.89
C LEU A 189 10.85 2.34 26.65
N LEU A 190 9.82 3.16 26.34
CA LEU A 190 9.51 4.36 27.12
C LEU A 190 9.26 4.06 28.59
N GLU A 191 8.51 3.00 28.88
CA GLU A 191 8.26 2.55 30.25
C GLU A 191 9.56 2.13 30.94
N GLN A 192 10.46 1.40 30.22
CA GLN A 192 11.75 1.00 30.80
C GLN A 192 12.64 2.22 31.12
N PHE A 193 12.66 3.24 30.23
CA PHE A 193 13.40 4.48 30.49
C PHE A 193 12.79 5.28 31.66
N ASN A 194 11.48 5.21 31.85
CA ASN A 194 10.82 5.85 33.00
C ASN A 194 11.11 5.14 34.31
N GLN A 195 11.12 3.81 34.32
CA GLN A 195 11.38 3.00 35.53
C GLN A 195 12.84 3.05 35.96
N ASP A 196 13.78 3.10 35.00
CA ASP A 196 15.20 3.12 35.25
C ASP A 196 15.88 4.33 34.56
N SER A 197 16.09 5.38 35.31
CA SER A 197 16.76 6.61 34.82
C SER A 197 18.26 6.39 34.47
N SER A 198 18.84 5.25 34.83
CA SER A 198 20.23 4.89 34.46
C SER A 198 20.31 4.21 33.09
N LEU A 199 19.18 3.75 32.55
CA LEU A 199 19.07 3.12 31.23
C LEU A 199 19.20 4.19 30.14
N LYS A 200 20.07 3.95 29.18
CA LYS A 200 20.28 4.84 28.03
C LYS A 200 19.92 4.15 26.71
N PRO A 201 19.62 4.87 25.63
CA PRO A 201 19.29 4.28 24.35
C PRO A 201 20.33 3.26 23.83
N GLN A 202 21.61 3.50 24.08
CA GLN A 202 22.71 2.60 23.72
C GLN A 202 22.74 1.28 24.51
N ASP A 203 22.02 1.21 25.63
CA ASP A 203 21.93 0.00 26.46
C ASP A 203 20.81 -0.94 25.97
N VAL A 204 20.11 -0.55 24.89
CA VAL A 204 19.01 -1.28 24.28
C VAL A 204 19.41 -1.80 22.91
N LEU A 205 19.17 -3.09 22.66
CA LEU A 205 19.38 -3.77 21.41
C LEU A 205 18.07 -4.38 20.93
N VAL A 206 17.72 -4.16 19.68
CA VAL A 206 16.51 -4.75 19.06
C VAL A 206 16.91 -5.64 17.89
N LEU A 207 16.46 -6.88 17.93
CA LEU A 207 16.77 -7.91 16.95
C LEU A 207 15.53 -8.33 16.19
N CYS A 208 15.64 -8.51 14.87
CA CYS A 208 14.59 -9.03 14.02
C CYS A 208 15.13 -10.15 13.13
N PRO A 209 14.37 -11.21 12.87
CA PRO A 209 14.75 -12.24 11.88
C PRO A 209 14.90 -11.65 10.47
N ASP A 210 13.98 -10.78 10.08
CA ASP A 210 13.95 -10.05 8.82
C ASP A 210 13.78 -8.55 9.10
N ILE A 211 14.90 -7.84 9.09
CA ILE A 211 14.88 -6.38 9.37
C ILE A 211 14.23 -5.59 8.23
N ASN A 212 14.28 -6.08 6.98
CA ASN A 212 13.65 -5.39 5.85
C ASN A 212 12.14 -5.29 6.02
N ALA A 213 11.51 -6.34 6.56
CA ALA A 213 10.08 -6.37 6.84
C ALA A 213 9.65 -5.44 8.00
N TYR A 214 10.60 -4.95 8.81
CA TYR A 214 10.33 -4.10 9.99
C TYR A 214 10.83 -2.67 9.84
N ALA A 215 11.84 -2.42 8.99
CA ALA A 215 12.53 -1.13 8.90
C ALA A 215 11.59 0.05 8.66
N SER A 216 10.65 -0.07 7.71
CA SER A 216 9.67 0.97 7.41
C SER A 216 8.75 1.27 8.59
N TYR A 217 8.33 0.24 9.33
CA TYR A 217 7.49 0.42 10.53
C TYR A 217 8.29 1.05 11.67
N VAL A 218 9.57 0.68 11.83
CA VAL A 218 10.45 1.31 12.82
C VAL A 218 10.60 2.80 12.53
N HIS A 219 10.89 3.19 11.28
CA HIS A 219 10.95 4.59 10.90
C HIS A 219 9.62 5.29 11.15
N ALA A 220 8.50 4.72 10.73
CA ALA A 220 7.18 5.31 10.91
C ALA A 220 6.83 5.56 12.38
N VAL A 221 7.21 4.64 13.29
CA VAL A 221 6.86 4.76 14.72
C VAL A 221 7.88 5.62 15.48
N PHE A 222 9.19 5.44 15.27
CA PHE A 222 10.21 6.10 16.08
C PHE A 222 10.52 7.53 15.65
N GLU A 223 10.35 7.89 14.37
CA GLU A 223 10.60 9.24 13.86
C GLU A 223 9.42 10.20 14.11
N ASN A 224 8.19 9.68 14.03
CA ASN A 224 6.98 10.50 14.13
C ASN A 224 6.52 10.73 15.58
N GLN A 225 7.44 10.84 16.53
CA GLN A 225 7.12 11.05 17.95
C GLN A 225 7.36 12.49 18.38
N PRO A 226 6.54 13.02 19.32
CA PRO A 226 6.82 14.29 19.98
C PRO A 226 8.20 14.24 20.66
N SER A 227 8.89 15.38 20.72
CA SER A 227 10.27 15.46 21.25
C SER A 227 10.49 14.83 22.63
N ALA A 228 9.47 14.83 23.49
CA ALA A 228 9.50 14.20 24.81
C ALA A 228 9.45 12.68 24.78
N LYS A 229 9.05 12.06 23.66
CA LYS A 229 8.91 10.61 23.48
C LYS A 229 9.84 10.05 22.42
N THR A 230 10.72 10.86 21.87
CA THR A 230 11.68 10.46 20.84
C THR A 230 12.79 9.60 21.44
N ILE A 231 12.94 8.37 20.94
CA ILE A 231 14.04 7.48 21.28
C ILE A 231 15.04 7.54 20.12
N PRO A 232 16.28 7.99 20.34
CA PRO A 232 17.32 7.96 19.30
C PRO A 232 17.61 6.52 18.88
N PHE A 233 17.50 6.21 17.60
CA PHE A 233 17.70 4.87 17.08
C PHE A 233 18.60 4.84 15.85
N GLN A 234 19.07 3.65 15.49
CA GLN A 234 19.79 3.33 14.26
C GLN A 234 19.33 1.96 13.79
N VAL A 235 18.88 1.88 12.55
CA VAL A 235 18.60 0.60 11.88
C VAL A 235 19.84 0.16 11.13
N SER A 236 20.21 -1.13 11.26
CA SER A 236 21.39 -1.74 10.64
C SER A 236 21.01 -3.03 9.94
N GLY A 237 21.66 -3.33 8.82
CA GLY A 237 21.40 -4.55 8.05
C GLY A 237 20.14 -4.48 7.19
N VAL A 238 19.64 -3.28 6.96
CA VAL A 238 18.59 -3.06 5.95
C VAL A 238 19.25 -3.14 4.58
N SER A 239 18.65 -3.89 3.67
CA SER A 239 19.13 -3.92 2.30
C SER A 239 19.10 -2.51 1.71
N ALA A 240 20.06 -2.20 0.87
CA ALA A 240 20.13 -0.95 0.12
C ALA A 240 18.85 -0.66 -0.69
N SER A 241 17.92 -1.63 -0.73
CA SER A 241 16.66 -1.57 -1.48
C SER A 241 15.57 -0.69 -0.85
N ALA A 242 15.69 -0.23 0.40
CA ALA A 242 14.51 0.35 1.08
C ALA A 242 14.27 1.84 0.81
N ASN A 243 15.26 2.61 0.31
CA ASN A 243 15.10 4.02 -0.15
C ASN A 243 16.34 4.52 -0.89
N ASP A 244 17.08 3.62 -1.51
CA ASP A 244 18.40 3.93 -2.01
C ASP A 244 18.42 4.05 -3.52
N VAL A 245 19.35 4.83 -4.02
CA VAL A 245 19.71 4.96 -5.44
C VAL A 245 19.73 3.60 -6.15
N ALA A 246 20.26 2.57 -5.48
CA ALA A 246 20.29 1.20 -6.01
C ALA A 246 18.87 0.63 -6.25
N SER A 247 17.92 0.87 -5.37
CA SER A 247 16.53 0.40 -5.54
C SER A 247 15.84 1.04 -6.74
N VAL A 248 16.00 2.35 -6.88
CA VAL A 248 15.43 3.09 -8.02
C VAL A 248 16.04 2.61 -9.33
N LEU A 249 17.37 2.44 -9.37
CA LEU A 249 18.05 1.94 -10.58
C LEU A 249 17.67 0.49 -10.88
N MET A 250 17.51 -0.36 -9.88
CA MET A 250 17.02 -1.72 -10.08
C MET A 250 15.59 -1.72 -10.63
N SER A 251 14.72 -0.81 -10.18
CA SER A 251 13.37 -0.66 -10.76
C SER A 251 13.44 -0.30 -12.25
N VAL A 252 14.32 0.62 -12.64
CA VAL A 252 14.53 0.94 -14.08
C VAL A 252 15.09 -0.26 -14.84
N ILE A 253 16.06 -0.97 -14.25
CA ILE A 253 16.66 -2.17 -14.86
C ILE A 253 15.61 -3.27 -15.04
N GLU A 254 14.62 -3.38 -14.19
CA GLU A 254 13.60 -4.42 -14.28
C GLU A 254 12.49 -4.12 -15.29
N LEU A 255 12.21 -2.86 -15.57
CA LEU A 255 11.12 -2.44 -16.46
C LEU A 255 11.08 -3.18 -17.82
N PRO A 256 12.19 -3.41 -18.56
CA PRO A 256 12.16 -4.12 -19.82
C PRO A 256 11.62 -5.56 -19.75
N MET A 257 11.57 -6.16 -18.57
CA MET A 257 11.00 -7.49 -18.31
C MET A 257 9.56 -7.45 -17.82
N THR A 258 9.01 -6.27 -17.58
CA THR A 258 7.61 -6.05 -17.20
C THR A 258 6.78 -5.70 -18.43
N ARG A 259 5.50 -5.46 -18.23
CA ARG A 259 4.62 -4.95 -19.29
C ARG A 259 4.67 -3.41 -19.39
N TYR A 260 5.50 -2.74 -18.64
CA TYR A 260 5.45 -1.28 -18.46
C TYR A 260 4.07 -0.84 -17.97
N GLU A 261 3.60 -1.44 -16.87
CA GLU A 261 2.36 -1.06 -16.19
C GLU A 261 2.42 0.42 -15.81
N LEU A 262 1.31 1.13 -15.97
CA LEU A 262 1.23 2.56 -15.67
C LEU A 262 1.62 2.87 -14.23
N SER A 263 1.15 2.06 -13.26
CA SER A 263 1.50 2.21 -11.84
C SER A 263 3.01 2.20 -11.63
N GLY A 264 3.73 1.23 -12.20
CA GLY A 264 5.17 1.10 -12.07
C GLY A 264 5.93 2.28 -12.68
N VAL A 265 5.46 2.80 -13.82
CA VAL A 265 6.07 3.97 -14.48
C VAL A 265 5.81 5.26 -13.69
N VAL A 266 4.61 5.43 -13.14
CA VAL A 266 4.26 6.59 -12.29
C VAL A 266 5.01 6.53 -10.96
N ASP A 267 5.15 5.35 -10.35
CA ASP A 267 5.94 5.15 -9.14
C ASP A 267 7.41 5.51 -9.34
N LEU A 268 7.96 5.16 -10.51
CA LEU A 268 9.31 5.56 -10.89
C LEU A 268 9.44 7.08 -11.04
N LEU A 269 8.48 7.74 -11.71
CA LEU A 269 8.44 9.21 -11.84
C LEU A 269 8.33 9.91 -10.47
N ASN A 270 7.67 9.27 -9.48
CA ASN A 270 7.53 9.82 -8.13
C ASN A 270 8.80 9.74 -7.29
N GLN A 271 9.82 8.98 -7.73
CA GLN A 271 11.07 8.89 -7.00
C GLN A 271 11.80 10.24 -6.95
N PRO A 272 12.26 10.70 -5.77
CA PRO A 272 12.88 12.01 -5.63
C PRO A 272 14.07 12.25 -6.56
N VAL A 273 14.93 11.24 -6.73
CA VAL A 273 16.12 11.31 -7.58
C VAL A 273 15.79 11.35 -9.07
N VAL A 274 14.67 10.72 -9.48
CA VAL A 274 14.15 10.77 -10.87
C VAL A 274 13.48 12.12 -11.12
N LYS A 275 12.63 12.59 -10.19
CA LYS A 275 12.04 13.94 -10.30
C LYS A 275 13.12 15.02 -10.43
N ALA A 276 14.18 14.95 -9.63
CA ALA A 276 15.29 15.88 -9.72
C ALA A 276 15.94 15.85 -11.11
N ARG A 277 16.20 14.67 -11.67
CA ARG A 277 16.85 14.49 -12.96
C ARG A 277 16.04 15.05 -14.12
N PHE A 278 14.74 14.84 -14.14
CA PHE A 278 13.84 15.33 -15.19
C PHE A 278 13.24 16.70 -14.86
N ALA A 279 13.68 17.33 -13.76
CA ALA A 279 13.21 18.64 -13.28
C ALA A 279 11.69 18.69 -13.13
N LEU A 280 11.07 17.61 -12.58
CA LEU A 280 9.64 17.49 -12.35
C LEU A 280 9.29 17.88 -10.89
N SER A 281 8.21 18.63 -10.72
CA SER A 281 7.61 18.85 -9.42
C SER A 281 6.61 17.73 -9.10
N THR A 282 6.16 17.64 -7.83
CA THR A 282 5.14 16.67 -7.42
C THR A 282 3.81 16.94 -8.14
N GLU A 283 3.44 18.21 -8.28
CA GLU A 283 2.22 18.63 -8.99
C GLU A 283 2.29 18.28 -10.48
N GLU A 284 3.48 18.40 -11.10
CA GLU A 284 3.67 18.00 -12.50
C GLU A 284 3.53 16.48 -12.67
N VAL A 285 4.01 15.68 -11.73
CA VAL A 285 3.84 14.21 -11.77
C VAL A 285 2.37 13.83 -11.59
N GLU A 286 1.65 14.46 -10.66
CA GLU A 286 0.20 14.26 -10.50
C GLU A 286 -0.55 14.64 -11.78
N GLN A 287 -0.17 15.72 -12.43
CA GLN A 287 -0.73 16.16 -13.71
C GLN A 287 -0.47 15.13 -14.83
N ILE A 288 0.76 14.61 -14.94
CA ILE A 288 1.13 13.55 -15.89
C ILE A 288 0.29 12.30 -15.65
N HIS A 289 0.15 11.88 -14.40
CA HIS A 289 -0.71 10.75 -14.04
C HIS A 289 -2.16 10.98 -14.46
N GLY A 290 -2.70 12.18 -14.19
CA GLY A 290 -4.03 12.57 -14.65
C GLY A 290 -4.18 12.50 -16.17
N TRP A 291 -3.17 12.91 -16.93
CA TRP A 291 -3.19 12.83 -18.39
C TRP A 291 -3.18 11.39 -18.91
N PHE A 292 -2.36 10.51 -18.33
CA PHE A 292 -2.35 9.10 -18.70
C PHE A 292 -3.69 8.43 -18.43
N ARG A 293 -4.32 8.71 -17.29
CA ARG A 293 -5.66 8.21 -16.95
C ARG A 293 -6.70 8.73 -17.93
N GLN A 294 -6.70 10.03 -18.24
CA GLN A 294 -7.62 10.64 -19.19
C GLN A 294 -7.42 10.11 -20.62
N ALA A 295 -6.17 9.76 -20.97
CA ALA A 295 -5.83 9.14 -22.25
C ALA A 295 -6.11 7.64 -22.29
N ASN A 296 -6.59 7.02 -21.20
CA ASN A 296 -6.80 5.57 -21.06
C ASN A 296 -5.53 4.75 -21.35
N ALA A 297 -4.38 5.21 -20.83
CA ALA A 297 -3.17 4.42 -20.84
C ALA A 297 -3.15 3.47 -19.66
N TYR A 298 -2.79 2.22 -19.88
CA TYR A 298 -2.77 1.20 -18.84
C TYR A 298 -1.41 0.49 -18.75
N TRP A 299 -0.88 0.03 -19.86
CA TRP A 299 0.36 -0.71 -19.94
C TRP A 299 0.94 -0.67 -21.35
N GLY A 300 2.20 -1.11 -21.48
CA GLY A 300 2.93 -1.09 -22.75
C GLY A 300 3.60 0.25 -23.02
N LEU A 301 4.91 0.22 -23.23
CA LEU A 301 5.63 1.45 -23.54
C LEU A 301 5.19 2.01 -24.91
N ASP A 302 5.18 1.14 -25.94
CA ASP A 302 4.84 1.45 -27.32
C ASP A 302 4.46 0.18 -28.13
N LYS A 303 4.26 0.32 -29.43
CA LYS A 303 4.02 -0.79 -30.38
C LYS A 303 5.11 -1.87 -30.34
N THR A 304 6.36 -1.49 -30.12
CA THR A 304 7.48 -2.43 -30.04
C THR A 304 7.31 -3.38 -28.86
N THR A 305 6.86 -2.87 -27.73
CA THR A 305 6.57 -3.68 -26.55
C THR A 305 5.49 -4.74 -26.86
N LEU A 306 4.44 -4.40 -27.59
CA LEU A 306 3.40 -5.36 -27.99
C LEU A 306 3.95 -6.46 -28.90
N THR A 307 4.78 -6.08 -29.87
CA THR A 307 5.46 -7.03 -30.78
C THR A 307 6.37 -7.98 -29.99
N GLN A 308 7.16 -7.46 -29.04
CA GLN A 308 8.02 -8.24 -28.14
C GLN A 308 7.25 -9.26 -27.32
N LEU A 309 6.03 -8.91 -26.92
CA LEU A 309 5.12 -9.81 -26.19
C LEU A 309 4.30 -10.74 -27.10
N ALA A 310 4.54 -10.73 -28.40
CA ALA A 310 3.80 -11.47 -29.42
C ALA A 310 2.28 -11.21 -29.39
N LEU A 311 1.91 -9.95 -29.11
CA LEU A 311 0.53 -9.47 -29.08
C LEU A 311 0.19 -8.71 -30.37
N PRO A 312 -1.10 -8.59 -30.74
CA PRO A 312 -1.54 -7.74 -31.84
C PRO A 312 -1.02 -6.29 -31.68
N GLU A 313 -0.66 -5.66 -32.79
CA GLU A 313 -0.14 -4.27 -32.81
C GLU A 313 -1.24 -3.22 -32.53
N TYR A 314 -1.99 -3.40 -31.45
CA TYR A 314 -3.06 -2.52 -31.03
C TYR A 314 -2.60 -1.61 -29.90
N ASP A 315 -2.04 -0.47 -30.25
CA ASP A 315 -1.25 0.37 -29.34
C ASP A 315 -2.03 1.43 -28.57
N ARG A 316 -3.36 1.49 -28.66
CA ARG A 316 -4.20 2.57 -28.08
C ARG A 316 -4.05 2.76 -26.59
N TYR A 317 -3.75 1.68 -25.86
CA TYR A 317 -3.60 1.69 -24.41
C TYR A 317 -2.16 1.87 -23.95
N THR A 318 -1.21 2.03 -24.90
CA THR A 318 0.19 2.22 -24.57
C THR A 318 0.48 3.64 -24.09
N LEU A 319 1.57 3.76 -23.33
CA LEU A 319 2.01 5.05 -22.80
C LEU A 319 2.41 6.01 -23.93
N GLN A 320 3.04 5.51 -25.01
CA GLN A 320 3.42 6.34 -26.15
C GLN A 320 2.20 6.86 -26.91
N ALA A 321 1.18 6.03 -27.16
CA ALA A 321 -0.05 6.48 -27.79
C ALA A 321 -0.75 7.58 -26.99
N ALA A 322 -0.71 7.46 -25.65
CA ALA A 322 -1.22 8.51 -24.77
C ALA A 322 -0.42 9.82 -24.94
N VAL A 323 0.91 9.76 -24.98
CA VAL A 323 1.78 10.92 -25.20
C VAL A 323 1.49 11.55 -26.57
N ASP A 324 1.31 10.76 -27.61
CA ASP A 324 0.98 11.25 -28.95
C ASP A 324 -0.36 12.00 -28.95
N ARG A 325 -1.35 11.50 -28.21
CA ARG A 325 -2.64 12.18 -28.01
C ARG A 325 -2.52 13.46 -27.20
N MET A 326 -1.63 13.52 -26.21
CA MET A 326 -1.32 14.75 -25.46
C MET A 326 -0.69 15.80 -26.37
N VAL A 327 0.24 15.41 -27.24
CA VAL A 327 0.86 16.30 -28.23
C VAL A 327 -0.17 16.83 -29.23
N LEU A 328 -1.04 15.97 -29.74
CA LEU A 328 -2.14 16.37 -30.61
C LEU A 328 -3.10 17.35 -29.91
N GLY A 329 -3.37 17.13 -28.61
CA GLY A 329 -4.22 18.00 -27.80
C GLY A 329 -3.74 19.45 -27.72
N LEU A 330 -2.43 19.68 -27.74
CA LEU A 330 -1.86 21.04 -27.83
C LEU A 330 -2.29 21.81 -29.08
N SER A 331 -2.58 21.09 -30.17
CA SER A 331 -2.85 21.67 -31.48
C SER A 331 -4.33 21.66 -31.85
N LEU A 332 -5.12 20.73 -31.31
CA LEU A 332 -6.43 20.38 -31.83
C LEU A 332 -7.59 20.58 -30.86
N ASP A 333 -7.31 20.84 -29.59
CA ASP A 333 -8.32 21.06 -28.51
C ASP A 333 -9.49 20.07 -28.57
N GLY A 334 -9.18 18.76 -28.52
CA GLY A 334 -10.16 17.68 -28.51
C GLY A 334 -10.79 17.33 -29.88
N ALA A 335 -10.45 18.06 -30.93
CA ALA A 335 -10.94 17.73 -32.27
C ALA A 335 -10.20 16.53 -32.88
N GLY A 336 -10.95 15.65 -33.56
CA GLY A 336 -10.37 14.54 -34.32
C GLY A 336 -9.83 14.98 -35.67
N ILE A 337 -8.68 14.44 -36.06
CA ILE A 337 -8.17 14.54 -37.42
C ILE A 337 -8.15 13.15 -38.04
N LYS A 338 -8.67 13.03 -39.27
CA LYS A 338 -8.59 11.81 -40.06
C LYS A 338 -7.35 11.84 -40.93
N ILE A 339 -6.42 10.91 -40.70
CA ILE A 339 -5.20 10.74 -41.51
C ILE A 339 -5.20 9.29 -42.01
N ASP A 340 -5.14 9.08 -43.31
CA ASP A 340 -5.04 7.76 -43.98
C ASP A 340 -6.10 6.73 -43.47
N ASP A 341 -7.34 7.15 -43.34
CA ASP A 341 -8.49 6.40 -42.77
C ASP A 341 -8.45 6.11 -41.24
N GLU A 342 -7.42 6.54 -40.52
CA GLU A 342 -7.30 6.47 -39.07
C GLU A 342 -7.75 7.80 -38.44
N LEU A 343 -8.67 7.74 -37.47
CA LEU A 343 -9.13 8.90 -36.73
C LEU A 343 -8.25 9.09 -35.48
N LEU A 344 -7.48 10.16 -35.47
CA LEU A 344 -6.63 10.54 -34.35
C LEU A 344 -7.33 11.62 -33.52
N TYR A 345 -7.44 11.38 -32.22
CA TYR A 345 -8.07 12.28 -31.26
C TYR A 345 -7.04 12.88 -30.31
N GLY A 346 -6.95 14.20 -30.24
CA GLY A 346 -6.16 14.91 -29.23
C GLY A 346 -6.80 14.78 -27.84
N LEU A 347 -5.98 14.84 -26.79
CA LEU A 347 -6.44 14.89 -25.42
C LEU A 347 -6.98 16.29 -25.10
N GLU A 348 -8.17 16.39 -24.57
CA GLU A 348 -8.77 17.68 -24.20
C GLU A 348 -8.10 18.29 -22.96
N GLY A 349 -8.12 19.62 -22.88
CA GLY A 349 -7.68 20.35 -21.69
C GLY A 349 -6.16 20.53 -21.54
N ILE A 350 -5.36 20.14 -22.52
CA ILE A 350 -3.92 20.43 -22.54
C ILE A 350 -3.67 21.81 -23.15
N SER A 351 -3.22 22.73 -22.33
CA SER A 351 -2.93 24.11 -22.75
C SER A 351 -1.47 24.30 -23.11
N ALA A 352 -1.17 25.35 -23.85
CA ALA A 352 0.21 25.74 -24.18
C ALA A 352 1.09 26.01 -22.93
N LEU A 353 0.49 26.36 -21.80
CA LEU A 353 1.21 26.53 -20.53
C LEU A 353 1.81 25.22 -19.99
N GLN A 354 1.23 24.08 -20.37
CA GLN A 354 1.63 22.74 -19.93
C GLN A 354 2.64 22.07 -20.87
N SER A 355 3.01 22.75 -21.95
CA SER A 355 3.96 22.21 -22.95
C SER A 355 5.34 21.89 -22.35
N ALA A 356 5.76 22.61 -21.31
CA ALA A 356 7.02 22.34 -20.63
C ALA A 356 6.99 21.01 -19.89
N THR A 357 5.91 20.71 -19.17
CA THR A 357 5.70 19.43 -18.47
C THR A 357 5.64 18.28 -19.47
N LEU A 358 4.92 18.47 -20.58
CA LEU A 358 4.83 17.46 -21.65
C LEU A 358 6.20 17.19 -22.28
N SER A 359 7.03 18.22 -22.49
CA SER A 359 8.39 18.04 -23.00
C SER A 359 9.27 17.21 -22.07
N LYS A 360 9.16 17.42 -20.73
CA LYS A 360 9.88 16.61 -19.73
C LYS A 360 9.41 15.15 -19.76
N LEU A 361 8.11 14.92 -19.92
CA LEU A 361 7.55 13.58 -20.06
C LEU A 361 8.09 12.88 -21.31
N ILE A 362 8.13 13.55 -22.45
CA ILE A 362 8.68 12.99 -23.70
C ILE A 362 10.14 12.57 -23.51
N ILE A 363 10.97 13.41 -22.88
CA ILE A 363 12.37 13.08 -22.59
C ILE A 363 12.48 11.84 -21.71
N PHE A 364 11.60 11.70 -20.74
CA PHE A 364 11.55 10.51 -19.86
C PHE A 364 11.13 9.26 -20.65
N MET A 365 10.11 9.34 -21.49
CA MET A 365 9.66 8.23 -22.35
C MET A 365 10.74 7.79 -23.34
N ASP A 366 11.43 8.74 -23.95
CA ASP A 366 12.58 8.47 -24.84
C ASP A 366 13.70 7.73 -24.08
N ALA A 367 13.98 8.14 -22.84
CA ALA A 367 14.98 7.47 -22.01
C ALA A 367 14.59 6.00 -21.70
N LEU A 368 13.32 5.74 -21.39
CA LEU A 368 12.81 4.38 -21.18
C LEU A 368 12.94 3.53 -22.46
N SER A 369 12.58 4.10 -23.61
CA SER A 369 12.69 3.41 -24.90
C SER A 369 14.15 3.06 -25.23
N GLN A 370 15.07 4.00 -25.05
CA GLN A 370 16.51 3.77 -25.25
C GLN A 370 17.05 2.68 -24.31
N TRP A 371 16.64 2.67 -23.06
CA TRP A 371 17.05 1.62 -22.12
C TRP A 371 16.51 0.24 -22.52
N ARG A 372 15.24 0.14 -22.91
CA ARG A 372 14.66 -1.09 -23.46
C ARG A 372 15.48 -1.62 -24.63
N ASP A 373 15.81 -0.74 -25.58
CA ASP A 373 16.53 -1.13 -26.81
C ASP A 373 17.98 -1.59 -26.52
N VAL A 374 18.57 -1.15 -25.40
CA VAL A 374 19.83 -1.70 -24.89
C VAL A 374 19.65 -3.11 -24.36
N CYS A 375 18.52 -3.42 -23.73
CA CYS A 375 18.29 -4.69 -23.04
C CYS A 375 17.74 -5.79 -23.95
N ILE A 376 16.85 -5.43 -24.88
CA ILE A 376 16.01 -6.38 -25.64
C ILE A 376 15.91 -5.87 -27.09
N ASP A 377 15.98 -6.78 -28.04
CA ASP A 377 15.78 -6.45 -29.46
C ASP A 377 14.28 -6.34 -29.83
N SER A 378 14.00 -5.98 -31.08
CA SER A 378 12.62 -5.82 -31.59
C SER A 378 11.80 -7.13 -31.62
N GLN A 379 12.42 -8.29 -31.43
CA GLN A 379 11.76 -9.60 -31.38
C GLN A 379 11.58 -10.12 -29.94
N GLY A 380 12.02 -9.35 -28.93
CA GLY A 380 11.95 -9.75 -27.53
C GLY A 380 13.13 -10.59 -27.03
N GLU A 381 14.16 -10.76 -27.85
CA GLU A 381 15.36 -11.49 -27.46
C GLU A 381 16.33 -10.60 -26.68
N ALA A 382 16.84 -11.13 -25.56
CA ALA A 382 17.76 -10.39 -24.70
C ALA A 382 19.13 -10.17 -25.36
N HIS A 383 19.57 -8.94 -25.39
CA HIS A 383 20.92 -8.61 -25.82
C HIS A 383 21.97 -9.16 -24.87
N SER A 384 23.15 -9.43 -25.41
CA SER A 384 24.31 -9.90 -24.67
C SER A 384 25.51 -9.00 -24.95
N TYR A 385 26.15 -8.53 -23.87
CA TYR A 385 27.32 -7.65 -23.94
C TYR A 385 28.42 -8.17 -23.02
N THR A 386 29.64 -7.72 -23.25
CA THR A 386 30.76 -7.98 -22.36
C THR A 386 30.56 -7.24 -21.02
N PRO A 387 31.23 -7.65 -19.94
CA PRO A 387 31.15 -6.98 -18.65
C PRO A 387 31.45 -5.49 -18.70
N SER A 388 32.49 -5.11 -19.45
CA SER A 388 32.87 -3.71 -19.62
C SER A 388 31.78 -2.91 -20.34
N GLN A 389 31.16 -3.47 -21.38
CA GLN A 389 30.04 -2.85 -22.10
C GLN A 389 28.80 -2.74 -21.19
N TRP A 390 28.47 -3.79 -20.42
CA TRP A 390 27.36 -3.70 -19.44
C TRP A 390 27.60 -2.62 -18.40
N THR A 391 28.82 -2.52 -17.88
CA THR A 391 29.17 -1.47 -16.91
C THR A 391 29.02 -0.07 -17.52
N GLU A 392 29.41 0.12 -18.78
CA GLU A 392 29.22 1.37 -19.51
C GLU A 392 27.72 1.69 -19.69
N HIS A 393 26.91 0.74 -20.14
CA HIS A 393 25.46 0.92 -20.25
C HIS A 393 24.80 1.24 -18.91
N LEU A 394 25.16 0.56 -17.82
CA LEU A 394 24.62 0.80 -16.48
C LEU A 394 25.07 2.15 -15.89
N ARG A 395 26.27 2.63 -16.19
CA ARG A 395 26.69 4.00 -15.86
C ARG A 395 25.88 5.02 -16.64
N GLY A 396 25.71 4.81 -17.96
CA GLY A 396 24.87 5.66 -18.79
C GLY A 396 23.42 5.71 -18.31
N LEU A 397 22.85 4.56 -17.90
CA LEU A 397 21.54 4.48 -17.25
C LEU A 397 21.48 5.37 -15.99
N THR A 398 22.50 5.26 -15.13
CA THR A 398 22.58 6.04 -13.89
C THR A 398 22.54 7.55 -14.18
N GLU A 399 23.34 8.01 -15.12
CA GLU A 399 23.40 9.42 -15.52
C GLU A 399 22.10 9.90 -16.22
N THR A 400 21.40 8.99 -16.88
CA THR A 400 20.16 9.31 -17.61
C THR A 400 18.96 9.45 -16.67
N PHE A 401 18.83 8.59 -15.66
CA PHE A 401 17.59 8.49 -14.87
C PHE A 401 17.66 9.16 -13.51
N ILE A 402 18.84 9.39 -12.94
CA ILE A 402 18.93 9.95 -11.60
C ILE A 402 19.80 11.21 -11.51
N ASP A 403 19.38 12.09 -10.62
CA ASP A 403 20.21 13.19 -10.10
C ASP A 403 20.18 13.14 -8.57
N VAL A 404 21.35 12.94 -7.97
CA VAL A 404 21.47 12.63 -6.54
C VAL A 404 21.92 13.87 -5.77
N PRO A 405 21.15 14.32 -4.76
CA PRO A 405 21.56 15.42 -3.94
C PRO A 405 22.83 15.08 -3.13
N TYR A 406 23.62 16.10 -2.77
CA TYR A 406 24.90 15.93 -2.06
C TYR A 406 24.82 15.04 -0.82
N GLN A 407 23.67 15.01 -0.15
CA GLN A 407 23.44 14.24 1.07
C GLN A 407 23.35 12.72 0.82
N GLU A 408 23.07 12.30 -0.40
CA GLU A 408 22.91 10.89 -0.80
C GLU A 408 24.06 10.36 -1.69
N LEU A 409 25.16 11.10 -1.81
CA LEU A 409 26.33 10.68 -2.59
C LEU A 409 26.95 9.37 -2.13
N ASP A 410 26.82 9.03 -0.84
CA ASP A 410 27.31 7.75 -0.31
C ASP A 410 26.57 6.56 -0.94
N SER A 411 25.26 6.69 -1.19
CA SER A 411 24.45 5.68 -1.87
C SER A 411 24.85 5.52 -3.33
N LEU A 412 25.11 6.63 -4.01
CA LEU A 412 25.63 6.59 -5.38
C LEU A 412 27.03 5.94 -5.47
N ASN A 413 27.90 6.25 -4.53
CA ASN A 413 29.23 5.64 -4.46
C ASN A 413 29.13 4.12 -4.20
N ALA A 414 28.21 3.67 -3.33
CA ALA A 414 27.96 2.27 -3.11
C ALA A 414 27.49 1.56 -4.39
N TRP A 415 26.59 2.18 -5.16
CA TRP A 415 26.17 1.68 -6.47
C TRP A 415 27.37 1.55 -7.44
N HIS A 416 28.20 2.57 -7.56
CA HIS A 416 29.40 2.50 -8.40
C HIS A 416 30.39 1.42 -7.97
N GLN A 417 30.48 1.14 -6.66
CA GLN A 417 31.27 0.01 -6.16
C GLN A 417 30.70 -1.34 -6.59
N LEU A 418 29.35 -1.50 -6.57
CA LEU A 418 28.69 -2.71 -7.07
C LEU A 418 28.98 -2.91 -8.55
N LEU A 419 28.85 -1.86 -9.37
CA LEU A 419 29.20 -1.94 -10.79
C LEU A 419 30.65 -2.30 -11.05
N SER A 420 31.58 -1.74 -10.26
CA SER A 420 33.00 -2.09 -10.33
C SER A 420 33.24 -3.54 -9.94
N GLY A 421 32.47 -4.09 -9.01
CA GLY A 421 32.50 -5.49 -8.64
C GLY A 421 32.10 -6.43 -9.78
N LEU A 422 31.10 -6.03 -10.59
CA LEU A 422 30.70 -6.76 -11.80
C LEU A 422 31.85 -6.81 -12.83
N GLU A 423 32.53 -5.69 -13.06
CA GLU A 423 33.62 -5.59 -13.99
C GLU A 423 34.83 -6.44 -13.59
N HIS A 424 35.20 -6.44 -12.29
CA HIS A 424 36.38 -7.16 -11.78
C HIS A 424 36.11 -8.60 -11.34
N GLY A 425 34.82 -8.95 -11.15
CA GLY A 425 34.42 -10.30 -10.70
C GLY A 425 34.30 -11.33 -11.82
N VAL A 426 34.48 -10.93 -13.07
CA VAL A 426 34.29 -11.79 -14.22
C VAL A 426 35.61 -12.42 -14.69
N ILE A 427 35.50 -13.66 -15.09
CA ILE A 427 36.62 -14.54 -15.40
C ILE A 427 37.22 -14.26 -16.80
N ASP A 428 36.42 -13.73 -17.71
CA ASP A 428 36.78 -13.53 -19.11
C ASP A 428 36.09 -12.25 -19.64
N ASP A 429 36.87 -11.24 -19.93
CA ASP A 429 36.39 -9.94 -20.44
C ASP A 429 35.81 -10.03 -21.85
N ASP A 430 36.08 -11.13 -22.58
CA ASP A 430 35.58 -11.34 -23.95
C ASP A 430 34.25 -12.11 -23.96
N LEU A 431 33.81 -12.68 -22.83
CA LEU A 431 32.56 -13.42 -22.76
C LEU A 431 31.35 -12.47 -22.66
N ALA A 432 30.40 -12.64 -23.58
CA ALA A 432 29.16 -11.86 -23.54
C ALA A 432 28.13 -12.51 -22.60
N TYR A 433 27.55 -11.70 -21.74
CA TYR A 433 26.49 -12.10 -20.81
C TYR A 433 25.15 -11.50 -21.18
N SER A 434 24.09 -12.31 -21.08
CA SER A 434 22.74 -11.85 -21.37
C SER A 434 22.23 -10.87 -20.32
N TYR A 435 21.33 -9.98 -20.72
CA TYR A 435 20.65 -9.06 -19.83
C TYR A 435 20.03 -9.75 -18.59
N ALA A 436 19.36 -10.89 -18.78
CA ALA A 436 18.76 -11.65 -17.68
C ALA A 436 19.80 -12.11 -16.64
N PHE A 437 20.99 -12.53 -17.09
CA PHE A 437 22.09 -12.93 -16.19
C PHE A 437 22.60 -11.72 -15.40
N VAL A 438 22.90 -10.61 -16.07
CA VAL A 438 23.44 -9.40 -15.42
C VAL A 438 22.44 -8.83 -14.41
N ARG A 439 21.15 -8.80 -14.75
CA ARG A 439 20.09 -8.42 -13.81
C ARG A 439 20.08 -9.31 -12.56
N SER A 440 20.16 -10.63 -12.73
CA SER A 440 20.19 -11.58 -11.59
C SER A 440 21.42 -11.35 -10.71
N GLN A 441 22.58 -11.08 -11.31
CA GLN A 441 23.81 -10.79 -10.57
C GLN A 441 23.74 -9.46 -9.81
N LEU A 442 23.14 -8.44 -10.42
CA LEU A 442 22.91 -7.15 -9.77
C LEU A 442 21.95 -7.29 -8.57
N ASN A 443 20.83 -7.98 -8.74
CA ASN A 443 19.90 -8.25 -7.64
C ASN A 443 20.58 -8.94 -6.48
N GLN A 444 21.36 -9.99 -6.75
CA GLN A 444 22.11 -10.69 -5.71
C GLN A 444 23.17 -9.79 -5.06
N ALA A 445 23.88 -8.97 -5.83
CA ALA A 445 24.90 -8.07 -5.28
C ALA A 445 24.27 -6.96 -4.40
N VAL A 446 23.08 -6.47 -4.77
CA VAL A 446 22.31 -5.51 -3.95
C VAL A 446 21.81 -6.17 -2.66
N GLU A 447 21.32 -7.41 -2.71
CA GLU A 447 20.92 -8.18 -1.52
C GLU A 447 22.12 -8.44 -0.61
N ASP A 448 23.26 -8.90 -1.17
CA ASP A 448 24.47 -9.19 -0.42
C ASP A 448 25.11 -7.92 0.22
N SER A 449 24.94 -6.75 -0.40
CA SER A 449 25.43 -5.48 0.13
C SER A 449 24.74 -5.08 1.44
N ALA A 450 23.52 -5.56 1.66
CA ALA A 450 22.76 -5.33 2.88
C ALA A 450 23.42 -5.94 4.12
N GLU A 451 24.02 -7.13 3.98
CA GLU A 451 24.72 -7.77 5.08
C GLU A 451 25.98 -7.02 5.48
N SER A 452 26.57 -6.22 4.60
CA SER A 452 27.80 -5.48 4.85
C SER A 452 27.58 -4.08 5.44
N SER A 453 26.37 -3.53 5.40
CA SER A 453 26.08 -2.20 5.94
C SER A 453 25.82 -2.20 7.46
N PHE A 454 26.77 -2.75 8.22
CA PHE A 454 26.72 -2.75 9.67
C PHE A 454 27.24 -1.43 10.25
N ALA A 455 26.36 -0.70 10.93
CA ALA A 455 26.72 0.54 11.62
C ALA A 455 26.17 0.56 13.05
N TYR A 456 26.87 -0.11 14.00
CA TYR A 456 26.59 0.11 15.42
C TYR A 456 26.91 1.56 15.78
N ARG A 457 25.92 2.30 16.30
CA ARG A 457 26.12 3.69 16.73
C ARG A 457 25.93 3.83 18.23
N TYR A 458 26.99 4.34 18.88
CA TYR A 458 26.95 4.70 20.29
C TYR A 458 25.96 5.86 20.53
N GLY A 459 25.22 5.82 21.64
CA GLY A 459 24.23 6.82 21.99
C GLY A 459 22.84 6.61 21.39
N ARG A 460 22.64 5.53 20.63
CA ARG A 460 21.37 5.19 19.98
C ARG A 460 20.92 3.77 20.31
N THR A 461 19.61 3.51 20.27
CA THR A 461 19.07 2.16 20.24
C THR A 461 19.41 1.53 18.89
N ASN A 462 20.14 0.42 18.91
CA ASN A 462 20.55 -0.28 17.69
C ASN A 462 19.52 -1.36 17.37
N ILE A 463 18.96 -1.29 16.17
CA ILE A 463 17.92 -2.19 15.66
C ILE A 463 18.47 -2.90 14.43
N GLY A 464 18.40 -4.22 14.35
CA GLY A 464 18.95 -4.92 13.19
C GLY A 464 18.69 -6.42 13.17
N SER A 465 19.25 -7.10 12.18
CA SER A 465 19.16 -8.55 12.06
C SER A 465 20.04 -9.27 13.10
N PHE A 466 19.70 -10.53 13.39
CA PHE A 466 20.55 -11.38 14.25
C PHE A 466 21.98 -11.49 13.73
N GLY A 467 22.18 -11.54 12.41
CA GLY A 467 23.51 -11.62 11.82
C GLY A 467 24.36 -10.37 12.09
N ALA A 468 23.75 -9.20 11.97
CA ALA A 468 24.40 -7.92 12.11
C ALA A 468 24.80 -7.60 13.57
N LEU A 469 23.99 -8.01 14.54
CA LEU A 469 24.11 -7.60 15.95
C LEU A 469 24.40 -8.78 16.90
N LYS A 470 24.86 -9.91 16.35
CA LYS A 470 25.13 -11.13 17.13
C LYS A 470 26.23 -10.92 18.19
N GLY A 471 25.93 -11.39 19.40
CA GLY A 471 26.93 -11.43 20.48
C GLY A 471 27.18 -10.10 21.21
N ILE A 472 26.46 -9.04 20.88
CA ILE A 472 26.56 -7.73 21.56
C ILE A 472 25.80 -7.79 22.90
N PRO A 473 26.43 -7.54 24.07
CA PRO A 473 25.74 -7.49 25.34
C PRO A 473 24.99 -6.17 25.50
N ALA A 474 23.76 -6.24 26.01
CA ALA A 474 22.95 -5.06 26.32
C ALA A 474 22.15 -5.26 27.61
N LYS A 475 21.72 -4.16 28.26
CA LYS A 475 20.84 -4.25 29.43
C LYS A 475 19.45 -4.75 29.04
N VAL A 476 18.92 -4.24 27.94
CA VAL A 476 17.64 -4.66 27.38
C VAL A 476 17.88 -5.21 25.97
N ILE A 477 17.44 -6.44 25.73
CA ILE A 477 17.42 -7.03 24.39
C ILE A 477 15.97 -7.33 24.05
N ALA A 478 15.48 -6.76 22.93
CA ALA A 478 14.17 -7.02 22.39
C ALA A 478 14.30 -7.84 21.09
N VAL A 479 13.42 -8.82 20.92
CA VAL A 479 13.35 -9.66 19.73
C VAL A 479 11.95 -9.56 19.16
N LEU A 480 11.82 -9.02 17.95
CA LEU A 480 10.56 -8.88 17.22
C LEU A 480 10.39 -10.02 16.21
N GLY A 481 9.16 -10.32 15.82
CA GLY A 481 8.87 -11.20 14.70
C GLY A 481 9.12 -12.68 14.96
N LEU A 482 8.94 -13.14 16.19
CA LEU A 482 9.08 -14.55 16.55
C LEU A 482 7.82 -15.35 16.12
N ASN A 483 7.52 -15.32 14.81
CA ASN A 483 6.40 -16.03 14.20
C ASN A 483 6.82 -17.43 13.75
N GLU A 484 5.88 -18.39 13.75
CA GLU A 484 6.13 -19.77 13.33
C GLU A 484 6.71 -19.87 11.90
N ALA A 485 6.20 -19.05 10.97
CA ALA A 485 6.65 -19.06 9.59
C ALA A 485 7.96 -18.31 9.33
N ASP A 486 8.31 -17.33 10.19
CA ASP A 486 9.41 -16.39 9.96
C ASP A 486 10.69 -16.80 10.71
N PHE A 487 10.56 -17.55 11.83
CA PHE A 487 11.69 -17.92 12.68
C PHE A 487 11.52 -19.29 13.36
N PRO A 488 12.54 -20.18 13.41
CA PRO A 488 13.81 -20.08 12.66
C PRO A 488 13.59 -20.17 11.16
N ARG A 489 14.43 -19.50 10.37
CA ARG A 489 14.32 -19.49 8.91
C ARG A 489 14.62 -20.88 8.35
N ASN A 490 13.79 -21.35 7.43
CA ASN A 490 14.04 -22.58 6.70
C ASN A 490 14.86 -22.28 5.45
N PRO A 491 15.96 -22.99 5.21
CA PRO A 491 16.75 -22.78 4.01
C PRO A 491 15.93 -23.15 2.78
N THR A 492 15.97 -22.28 1.78
CA THR A 492 15.41 -22.58 0.45
C THR A 492 16.17 -23.76 -0.13
N ALA A 493 15.44 -24.78 -0.60
CA ALA A 493 16.06 -25.97 -1.18
C ALA A 493 16.73 -25.61 -2.52
N ASP A 494 18.03 -25.45 -2.52
CA ASP A 494 18.82 -25.34 -3.74
C ASP A 494 19.24 -26.74 -4.22
N SER A 495 18.88 -27.06 -5.47
CA SER A 495 19.15 -28.36 -6.06
C SER A 495 20.66 -28.66 -6.23
N ILE A 496 21.48 -27.62 -6.30
CA ILE A 496 22.94 -27.72 -6.45
C ILE A 496 23.63 -27.93 -5.09
N ASN A 497 23.00 -27.48 -4.02
CA ASN A 497 23.55 -27.60 -2.67
C ASN A 497 23.39 -29.04 -2.15
N LEU A 498 24.52 -29.76 -2.02
CA LEU A 498 24.55 -31.13 -1.51
C LEU A 498 24.70 -31.21 0.01
N THR A 499 24.98 -30.09 0.69
CA THR A 499 25.24 -30.06 2.13
C THR A 499 24.08 -30.60 2.97
N PRO A 500 22.79 -30.27 2.68
CA PRO A 500 21.68 -30.81 3.46
C PRO A 500 21.51 -32.33 3.32
N LYS A 501 21.95 -32.90 2.17
CA LYS A 501 21.87 -34.36 1.91
C LYS A 501 23.05 -35.15 2.51
N HIS A 502 24.19 -34.50 2.64
CA HIS A 502 25.44 -35.10 3.14
C HIS A 502 26.12 -34.16 4.14
N PRO A 503 25.50 -33.90 5.31
CA PRO A 503 26.03 -32.96 6.30
C PRO A 503 27.37 -33.45 6.86
N ARG A 504 28.29 -32.52 7.00
CA ARG A 504 29.63 -32.75 7.61
C ARG A 504 29.76 -31.86 8.84
N LEU A 505 30.67 -32.25 9.73
CA LEU A 505 31.01 -31.44 10.90
C LEU A 505 31.59 -30.07 10.48
N GLY A 506 30.96 -28.99 10.94
CA GLY A 506 31.33 -27.62 10.58
C GLY A 506 30.54 -27.03 9.42
N ASP A 507 29.63 -27.81 8.77
CA ASP A 507 28.74 -27.28 7.77
C ASP A 507 27.73 -26.30 8.40
N ARG A 508 27.41 -25.23 7.69
CA ARG A 508 26.46 -24.24 8.16
C ARG A 508 25.03 -24.72 7.92
N ASN A 509 24.19 -24.60 8.94
CA ASN A 509 22.74 -24.82 8.86
C ASN A 509 22.02 -23.57 9.37
N GLN A 510 21.25 -22.94 8.50
CA GLN A 510 20.56 -21.68 8.81
C GLN A 510 19.63 -21.79 10.03
N THR A 511 18.86 -22.86 10.13
CA THR A 511 17.96 -23.09 11.26
C THR A 511 18.71 -23.21 12.58
N GLU A 512 19.84 -23.93 12.60
CA GLU A 512 20.69 -24.06 13.80
C GLU A 512 21.39 -22.74 14.13
N GLN A 513 21.79 -21.97 13.11
CA GLN A 513 22.38 -20.63 13.32
C GLN A 513 21.39 -19.65 13.92
N ASP A 514 20.13 -19.67 13.50
CA ASP A 514 19.07 -18.83 14.04
C ASP A 514 18.76 -19.18 15.50
N LYS A 515 18.68 -20.49 15.82
CA LYS A 515 18.50 -20.96 17.20
C LYS A 515 19.65 -20.52 18.10
N ASP A 516 20.89 -20.70 17.65
CA ASP A 516 22.08 -20.26 18.38
C ASP A 516 22.12 -18.73 18.55
N ALA A 517 21.72 -17.97 17.54
CA ALA A 517 21.64 -16.51 17.62
C ALA A 517 20.63 -16.04 18.68
N PHE A 518 19.46 -16.69 18.77
CA PHE A 518 18.48 -16.42 19.80
C PHE A 518 19.00 -16.79 21.20
N LEU A 519 19.65 -17.96 21.32
CA LEU A 519 20.30 -18.38 22.56
C LEU A 519 21.35 -17.37 23.02
N MET A 520 22.22 -16.93 22.11
CA MET A 520 23.24 -15.93 22.40
C MET A 520 22.66 -14.58 22.75
N ALA A 521 21.56 -14.14 22.12
CA ALA A 521 20.85 -12.93 22.49
C ALA A 521 20.32 -13.01 23.92
N MET A 522 19.69 -14.11 24.30
CA MET A 522 19.21 -14.33 25.65
C MET A 522 20.37 -14.34 26.68
N LEU A 523 21.49 -15.03 26.38
CA LEU A 523 22.66 -15.11 27.30
C LEU A 523 23.39 -13.78 27.46
N ASN A 524 23.36 -12.90 26.44
CA ASN A 524 23.97 -11.57 26.47
C ASN A 524 23.06 -10.48 27.05
N CYS A 525 21.81 -10.80 27.39
CA CYS A 525 20.88 -9.87 28.00
C CYS A 525 21.18 -9.71 29.51
N ARG A 526 21.32 -8.45 29.99
CA ARG A 526 21.75 -8.18 31.37
C ARG A 526 20.58 -7.86 32.33
N SER A 527 19.42 -7.43 31.81
CA SER A 527 18.34 -6.99 32.69
C SER A 527 16.98 -7.49 32.26
N ARG A 528 16.57 -7.20 31.01
CA ARG A 528 15.23 -7.50 30.53
C ARG A 528 15.27 -8.02 29.09
N PHE A 529 14.65 -9.17 28.87
CA PHE A 529 14.52 -9.81 27.58
C PHE A 529 13.08 -9.73 27.09
N TYR A 530 12.84 -8.98 26.02
CA TYR A 530 11.54 -8.77 25.44
C TYR A 530 11.42 -9.61 24.16
N CYS A 531 10.30 -10.34 24.02
CA CYS A 531 9.96 -11.14 22.85
C CYS A 531 8.59 -10.76 22.32
N SER A 532 8.44 -10.61 21.02
CA SER A 532 7.13 -10.37 20.41
C SER A 532 6.86 -11.19 19.17
N PHE A 533 5.58 -11.40 18.89
CA PHE A 533 5.10 -12.11 17.71
C PHE A 533 3.71 -11.63 17.31
N VAL A 534 3.31 -11.91 16.07
CA VAL A 534 1.95 -11.67 15.57
C VAL A 534 1.06 -12.82 16.01
N GLY A 535 0.34 -12.63 17.12
CA GLY A 535 -0.48 -13.68 17.74
C GLY A 535 -1.88 -13.88 17.13
N LYS A 536 -2.35 -12.92 16.31
CA LYS A 536 -3.66 -12.98 15.65
C LYS A 536 -3.61 -12.37 14.27
N ASP A 537 -4.41 -12.91 13.36
CA ASP A 537 -4.59 -12.37 12.02
C ASP A 537 -5.56 -11.19 12.03
N MET A 538 -5.21 -10.08 11.39
CA MET A 538 -6.02 -8.86 11.36
C MET A 538 -7.37 -9.01 10.64
N ARG A 539 -7.46 -9.89 9.64
CA ARG A 539 -8.67 -10.04 8.81
C ARG A 539 -9.61 -11.09 9.36
N SER A 540 -9.05 -12.24 9.73
CA SER A 540 -9.83 -13.40 10.18
C SER A 540 -9.94 -13.52 11.69
N ASN A 541 -9.18 -12.72 12.47
CA ASN A 541 -9.02 -12.85 13.93
C ASN A 541 -8.56 -14.25 14.38
N ALA A 542 -8.05 -15.06 13.46
CA ALA A 542 -7.54 -16.39 13.77
C ALA A 542 -6.28 -16.29 14.64
N THR A 543 -6.18 -17.15 15.65
CA THR A 543 -5.00 -17.22 16.51
C THR A 543 -3.82 -17.81 15.73
N ARG A 544 -2.67 -17.16 15.81
CA ARG A 544 -1.39 -17.64 15.29
C ARG A 544 -0.50 -18.08 16.44
N ILE A 545 0.25 -19.13 16.21
CA ILE A 545 1.18 -19.66 17.21
C ILE A 545 2.54 -18.98 17.10
N PRO A 546 3.26 -18.82 18.22
CA PRO A 546 4.62 -18.28 18.19
C PRO A 546 5.61 -19.26 17.54
N SER A 547 6.81 -18.79 17.27
CA SER A 547 7.90 -19.63 16.78
C SER A 547 8.21 -20.77 17.76
N LEU A 548 8.69 -21.89 17.23
CA LEU A 548 9.09 -23.05 18.04
C LEU A 548 10.07 -22.66 19.16
N VAL A 549 11.03 -21.80 18.85
CA VAL A 549 12.04 -21.34 19.83
C VAL A 549 11.40 -20.58 20.98
N LEU A 550 10.40 -19.72 20.69
CA LEU A 550 9.67 -19.01 21.75
C LEU A 550 8.79 -19.96 22.56
N GLN A 551 8.18 -20.94 21.90
CA GLN A 551 7.39 -21.97 22.60
C GLN A 551 8.28 -22.79 23.56
N GLU A 552 9.45 -23.26 23.12
CA GLU A 552 10.40 -23.99 23.98
C GLU A 552 10.85 -23.14 25.18
N LEU A 553 11.02 -21.81 25.03
CA LEU A 553 11.31 -20.92 26.14
C LEU A 553 10.12 -20.82 27.11
N MET A 554 8.91 -20.72 26.59
CA MET A 554 7.69 -20.70 27.42
C MET A 554 7.50 -22.00 28.21
N ASP A 555 7.79 -23.16 27.59
CA ASP A 555 7.74 -24.46 28.23
C ASP A 555 8.73 -24.58 29.39
N GLN A 556 9.90 -23.97 29.25
CA GLN A 556 10.91 -23.93 30.33
C GLN A 556 10.52 -23.01 31.51
N ILE A 557 9.83 -21.90 31.21
CA ILE A 557 9.37 -20.97 32.25
C ILE A 557 8.13 -21.54 32.95
N GLN A 558 7.20 -22.12 32.20
CA GLN A 558 5.94 -22.66 32.72
C GLN A 558 5.52 -23.89 31.90
N PRO A 559 5.72 -25.10 32.43
CA PRO A 559 5.34 -26.35 31.75
C PRO A 559 3.82 -26.56 31.59
N ASP A 560 3.02 -25.88 32.42
CA ASP A 560 1.56 -25.97 32.37
C ASP A 560 1.00 -25.05 31.26
N VAL A 561 0.48 -25.64 30.21
CA VAL A 561 -0.03 -24.95 29.02
C VAL A 561 -1.11 -23.93 29.33
N ASP A 562 -1.99 -24.22 30.32
CA ASP A 562 -3.04 -23.27 30.66
C ASP A 562 -2.51 -22.05 31.41
N LYS A 563 -1.44 -22.21 32.18
CA LYS A 563 -0.75 -21.12 32.85
C LYS A 563 0.18 -20.33 31.93
N GLN A 564 0.66 -20.93 30.83
CA GLN A 564 1.45 -20.22 29.81
C GLN A 564 0.70 -19.04 29.19
N LYS A 565 -0.63 -19.11 29.11
CA LYS A 565 -1.45 -17.98 28.64
C LYS A 565 -1.25 -16.70 29.45
N ALA A 566 -0.90 -16.84 30.73
CA ALA A 566 -0.59 -15.70 31.61
C ALA A 566 0.83 -15.12 31.39
N LEU A 567 1.71 -15.84 30.71
CA LEU A 567 3.03 -15.32 30.34
C LEU A 567 2.95 -14.32 29.18
N VAL A 568 1.93 -14.49 28.30
CA VAL A 568 1.81 -13.73 27.05
C VAL A 568 0.87 -12.55 27.27
N ILE A 569 1.38 -11.35 27.10
CA ILE A 569 0.60 -10.12 27.12
C ILE A 569 -0.08 -9.97 25.77
N GLN A 570 -1.42 -10.09 25.76
CA GLN A 570 -2.22 -9.96 24.54
C GLN A 570 -2.58 -8.49 24.31
N HIS A 571 -1.97 -7.87 23.30
CA HIS A 571 -2.30 -6.50 22.93
C HIS A 571 -3.58 -6.44 22.08
N PRO A 572 -4.45 -5.45 22.28
CA PRO A 572 -5.64 -5.24 21.43
C PRO A 572 -5.23 -4.82 20.01
N MET A 573 -6.13 -5.08 19.06
CA MET A 573 -5.90 -4.73 17.65
C MET A 573 -5.72 -3.22 17.44
N LYS A 574 -6.55 -2.41 18.10
CA LYS A 574 -6.59 -0.96 17.95
C LYS A 574 -5.69 -0.28 18.97
N ALA A 575 -4.83 0.65 18.51
CA ALA A 575 -3.98 1.45 19.39
C ALA A 575 -4.76 2.30 20.39
N TYR A 576 -5.98 2.68 20.04
CA TYR A 576 -6.91 3.49 20.83
C TYR A 576 -7.93 2.64 21.62
N SER A 577 -7.64 1.39 21.90
CA SER A 577 -8.51 0.54 22.71
C SER A 577 -8.55 1.03 24.16
N ASP A 578 -9.75 1.09 24.75
CA ASP A 578 -9.98 1.53 26.14
C ASP A 578 -9.17 0.74 27.17
N VAL A 579 -8.78 -0.49 26.83
CA VAL A 579 -7.96 -1.36 27.69
C VAL A 579 -6.60 -0.72 28.04
N TYR A 580 -6.04 0.10 27.14
CA TYR A 580 -4.77 0.79 27.39
C TYR A 580 -4.89 1.97 28.38
N PHE A 581 -6.09 2.48 28.60
CA PHE A 581 -6.37 3.65 29.42
C PHE A 581 -6.99 3.27 30.78
N GLN A 582 -7.18 1.97 31.03
CA GLN A 582 -7.56 1.43 32.33
C GLN A 582 -6.32 1.32 33.21
N ASP A 583 -6.48 1.32 34.52
CA ASP A 583 -5.38 1.12 35.48
C ASP A 583 -4.90 -0.35 35.41
N ASN A 584 -4.14 -0.65 34.37
CA ASN A 584 -3.57 -1.97 34.08
C ASN A 584 -2.04 -1.84 33.96
N ALA A 585 -1.31 -2.51 34.85
CA ALA A 585 0.15 -2.45 34.87
C ALA A 585 0.81 -3.12 33.64
N GLU A 586 0.09 -3.92 32.87
CA GLU A 586 0.63 -4.72 31.75
C GLU A 586 0.30 -4.16 30.36
N LEU A 587 -0.88 -3.51 30.23
CA LEU A 587 -1.36 -2.91 28.98
C LEU A 587 -1.46 -1.39 29.19
N TYR A 588 -0.55 -0.68 28.60
CA TYR A 588 -0.45 0.78 28.62
C TYR A 588 -0.01 1.31 27.27
N THR A 589 -0.25 2.57 27.02
CA THR A 589 0.30 3.30 25.88
C THR A 589 0.73 4.70 26.30
N TYR A 590 1.78 5.17 25.71
CA TYR A 590 2.26 6.55 25.85
C TYR A 590 1.62 7.50 24.82
N GLN A 591 0.77 6.98 23.94
CA GLN A 591 0.10 7.74 22.87
C GLN A 591 -1.22 8.34 23.40
N SER A 592 -1.13 9.43 24.13
CA SER A 592 -2.29 10.10 24.76
C SER A 592 -3.36 10.62 23.79
N PHE A 593 -2.99 10.89 22.54
CA PHE A 593 -3.95 11.34 21.51
C PHE A 593 -4.87 10.23 20.99
N HIS A 594 -4.61 8.97 21.35
CA HIS A 594 -5.50 7.84 21.00
C HIS A 594 -6.61 7.62 22.01
N SER A 595 -6.62 8.27 23.18
CA SER A 595 -7.74 8.11 24.10
C SER A 595 -8.99 8.78 23.55
N GLN A 596 -10.10 8.07 23.44
CA GLN A 596 -11.37 8.65 23.01
C GLN A 596 -11.80 9.81 23.92
N GLU A 597 -11.60 9.68 25.24
CA GLU A 597 -11.86 10.75 26.20
C GLU A 597 -10.96 11.98 25.92
N SER A 598 -9.66 11.78 25.65
CA SER A 598 -8.74 12.88 25.35
C SER A 598 -9.10 13.58 24.03
N LEU A 599 -9.54 12.84 23.02
CA LEU A 599 -9.99 13.42 21.73
C LEU A 599 -11.34 14.14 21.91
N LEU A 600 -12.26 13.53 22.60
CA LEU A 600 -13.56 14.12 22.91
C LEU A 600 -13.44 15.30 23.88
N ASP A 601 -12.55 15.24 24.88
CA ASP A 601 -12.28 16.36 25.79
C ASP A 601 -11.54 17.50 25.09
N GLN A 602 -10.57 17.22 24.22
CA GLN A 602 -9.92 18.26 23.41
C GLN A 602 -10.88 18.85 22.39
N LEU A 603 -11.69 18.03 21.72
CA LEU A 603 -12.76 18.48 20.86
C LEU A 603 -13.89 19.16 21.65
N ALA A 604 -14.26 18.69 22.82
CA ALA A 604 -15.26 19.31 23.67
C ALA A 604 -14.78 20.64 24.26
N VAL A 605 -13.50 20.78 24.60
CA VAL A 605 -12.92 22.06 25.03
C VAL A 605 -12.82 23.04 23.86
N GLU A 606 -12.54 22.56 22.64
CA GLU A 606 -12.59 23.39 21.42
C GLU A 606 -14.04 23.58 20.92
N LEU A 607 -14.95 22.65 21.19
CA LEU A 607 -16.36 22.64 20.77
C LEU A 607 -17.33 23.28 21.78
N ASP A 608 -16.84 23.80 22.92
CA ASP A 608 -17.71 24.45 23.90
C ASP A 608 -18.32 25.74 23.31
N GLY A 609 -19.32 25.53 22.47
CA GLY A 609 -20.22 26.54 21.92
C GLY A 609 -19.67 27.40 20.77
N SER A 610 -18.45 27.18 20.27
CA SER A 610 -17.83 28.10 19.29
C SER A 610 -17.73 27.55 17.86
N LEU A 611 -18.13 26.33 17.58
CA LEU A 611 -18.28 25.81 16.21
C LEU A 611 -19.66 26.10 15.59
N ALA A 612 -20.39 27.06 16.11
CA ALA A 612 -21.45 27.66 15.32
C ALA A 612 -20.76 28.31 14.10
N LEU A 613 -20.86 27.64 12.95
CA LEU A 613 -20.42 28.21 11.69
C LEU A 613 -20.97 29.64 11.60
N PRO A 614 -20.17 30.64 11.18
CA PRO A 614 -20.68 31.98 10.99
C PRO A 614 -21.91 31.89 10.09
N ALA A 615 -22.95 32.70 10.44
CA ALA A 615 -24.18 32.70 9.66
C ALA A 615 -23.84 32.89 8.19
N TRP A 616 -24.42 32.02 7.35
CA TRP A 616 -24.24 32.12 5.92
C TRP A 616 -25.34 33.01 5.35
N ASP A 617 -24.91 34.08 4.70
CA ASP A 617 -25.80 34.95 4.01
C ASP A 617 -26.10 34.37 2.63
N MET A 618 -27.37 34.14 2.37
CA MET A 618 -27.85 33.62 1.10
C MET A 618 -27.57 34.67 -0.01
N PRO A 619 -26.88 34.27 -1.10
CA PRO A 619 -26.62 35.19 -2.20
C PRO A 619 -27.92 35.68 -2.85
N GLU A 620 -27.91 36.86 -3.47
CA GLU A 620 -29.05 37.46 -4.15
C GLU A 620 -29.52 36.62 -5.35
N GLN A 621 -28.64 35.79 -5.89
CA GLN A 621 -28.92 34.88 -7.01
C GLN A 621 -28.46 33.46 -6.69
N ILE A 622 -29.34 32.48 -7.02
CA ILE A 622 -29.06 31.05 -7.04
C ILE A 622 -29.38 30.50 -8.44
N THR A 623 -28.51 29.64 -8.94
CA THR A 623 -28.74 29.01 -10.22
C THR A 623 -29.64 27.77 -10.10
N VAL A 624 -30.44 27.49 -11.15
CA VAL A 624 -31.24 26.25 -11.26
C VAL A 624 -30.37 25.02 -11.02
N GLN A 625 -29.11 25.04 -11.51
CA GLN A 625 -28.18 23.94 -11.35
C GLN A 625 -27.71 23.78 -9.91
N MET A 626 -27.46 24.89 -9.18
CA MET A 626 -27.13 24.82 -7.74
C MET A 626 -28.29 24.26 -6.93
N LEU A 627 -29.53 24.62 -7.25
CA LEU A 627 -30.72 24.08 -6.59
C LEU A 627 -30.88 22.57 -6.84
N LYS A 628 -30.71 22.11 -8.09
CA LYS A 628 -30.75 20.69 -8.45
C LYS A 628 -29.63 19.89 -7.72
N ALA A 629 -28.40 20.39 -7.75
CA ALA A 629 -27.27 19.75 -7.08
C ALA A 629 -27.47 19.66 -5.56
N PHE A 630 -28.01 20.70 -4.94
CA PHE A 630 -28.36 20.68 -3.53
C PHE A 630 -29.43 19.63 -3.20
N LEU A 631 -30.48 19.54 -3.98
CA LEU A 631 -31.58 18.57 -3.78
C LEU A 631 -31.10 17.13 -4.04
N GLU A 632 -30.12 16.94 -4.90
CA GLU A 632 -29.48 15.61 -5.11
C GLU A 632 -28.59 15.16 -3.95
N ASP A 633 -27.73 16.05 -3.47
CA ASP A 633 -26.79 15.78 -2.40
C ASP A 633 -26.53 17.04 -1.56
N PRO A 634 -27.34 17.27 -0.53
CA PRO A 634 -27.20 18.45 0.35
C PRO A 634 -25.85 18.55 1.03
N ALA A 635 -25.24 17.40 1.39
CA ALA A 635 -23.94 17.35 2.05
C ALA A 635 -22.82 17.83 1.12
N LYS A 636 -22.76 17.30 -0.09
CA LYS A 636 -21.80 17.71 -1.13
C LYS A 636 -21.97 19.20 -1.48
N ALA A 637 -23.19 19.64 -1.62
CA ALA A 637 -23.51 21.05 -1.89
C ALA A 637 -23.06 21.96 -0.76
N PHE A 638 -23.22 21.54 0.50
CA PHE A 638 -22.76 22.29 1.67
C PHE A 638 -21.24 22.47 1.65
N PHE A 639 -20.45 21.41 1.49
CA PHE A 639 -18.98 21.50 1.46
C PHE A 639 -18.48 22.35 0.29
N LYS A 640 -19.09 22.19 -0.88
CA LYS A 640 -18.75 22.99 -2.06
C LYS A 640 -19.06 24.48 -1.86
N THR A 641 -20.23 24.80 -1.29
CA THR A 641 -20.68 26.19 -1.13
C THR A 641 -19.99 26.90 0.02
N ARG A 642 -19.82 26.22 1.17
CA ARG A 642 -19.27 26.83 2.40
C ARG A 642 -17.75 26.84 2.45
N PHE A 643 -17.10 25.81 1.91
CA PHE A 643 -15.65 25.61 2.04
C PHE A 643 -14.90 25.58 0.70
N ASN A 644 -15.64 25.64 -0.41
CA ASN A 644 -15.10 25.45 -1.77
C ASN A 644 -14.27 24.16 -1.90
N VAL A 645 -14.73 23.09 -1.24
CA VAL A 645 -14.12 21.77 -1.27
C VAL A 645 -14.93 20.88 -2.21
N ASP A 646 -14.32 20.42 -3.28
CA ASP A 646 -14.78 19.28 -4.08
C ASP A 646 -14.01 18.06 -3.55
N LEU A 647 -14.72 17.06 -3.03
CA LEU A 647 -14.12 15.80 -2.65
C LEU A 647 -14.01 14.93 -3.90
N PRO A 648 -12.79 14.57 -4.32
CA PRO A 648 -12.61 13.65 -5.43
C PRO A 648 -13.25 12.30 -5.09
N ASP A 649 -13.84 11.65 -6.08
CA ASP A 649 -14.23 10.26 -5.97
C ASP A 649 -12.95 9.43 -5.79
N LEU A 650 -12.91 8.64 -4.71
CA LEU A 650 -11.71 7.86 -4.33
C LEU A 650 -11.62 6.52 -5.09
N GLU A 651 -11.93 6.52 -6.35
CA GLU A 651 -11.52 5.47 -7.27
C GLU A 651 -10.14 5.82 -7.87
N ASP A 652 -9.18 6.10 -6.99
CA ASP A 652 -7.82 6.52 -7.37
C ASP A 652 -6.81 5.37 -7.36
N ASP A 653 -7.25 4.13 -7.38
CA ASP A 653 -6.35 3.03 -7.70
C ASP A 653 -5.96 3.13 -9.18
N THR A 654 -4.68 3.29 -9.44
CA THR A 654 -4.14 3.21 -10.81
C THR A 654 -4.45 1.82 -11.33
N VAL A 655 -5.30 1.76 -12.36
CA VAL A 655 -5.67 0.49 -12.98
C VAL A 655 -4.67 0.20 -14.07
N ASP A 656 -3.99 -0.94 -13.97
CA ASP A 656 -2.99 -1.40 -14.96
C ASP A 656 -3.58 -2.34 -16.00
N GLU A 657 -4.88 -2.60 -15.91
CA GLU A 657 -5.60 -3.48 -16.83
C GLU A 657 -6.60 -2.70 -17.67
N GLU A 658 -6.59 -2.93 -18.98
CA GLU A 658 -7.56 -2.37 -19.89
C GLU A 658 -8.98 -2.87 -19.58
N PRO A 659 -10.00 -2.00 -19.68
CA PRO A 659 -11.37 -2.41 -19.38
C PRO A 659 -11.88 -3.39 -20.44
N MET A 660 -12.42 -4.53 -20.00
CA MET A 660 -13.04 -5.53 -20.89
C MET A 660 -14.41 -5.09 -21.41
N ALA A 661 -15.00 -4.03 -20.85
CA ALA A 661 -16.28 -3.47 -21.26
C ALA A 661 -16.31 -1.98 -20.93
N ALA A 662 -17.02 -1.21 -21.75
CA ALA A 662 -17.21 0.21 -21.50
C ALA A 662 -17.90 0.49 -20.15
N SER A 663 -17.47 1.56 -19.47
CA SER A 663 -18.03 1.92 -18.16
C SER A 663 -19.51 2.26 -18.23
N PRO A 664 -20.26 2.09 -17.12
CA PRO A 664 -21.67 2.52 -17.06
C PRO A 664 -21.85 4.00 -17.39
N LEU A 665 -20.87 4.84 -17.07
CA LEU A 665 -20.88 6.27 -17.39
C LEU A 665 -20.69 6.51 -18.90
N THR A 666 -19.77 5.79 -19.52
CA THR A 666 -19.54 5.83 -20.99
C THR A 666 -20.84 5.42 -21.72
N ARG A 667 -21.44 4.30 -21.29
CA ARG A 667 -22.73 3.85 -21.81
C ARG A 667 -23.81 4.95 -21.70
N TRP A 668 -23.92 5.57 -20.53
CA TRP A 668 -24.93 6.60 -20.30
C TRP A 668 -24.71 7.82 -21.20
N LYS A 669 -23.48 8.31 -21.31
CA LYS A 669 -23.13 9.44 -22.18
C LYS A 669 -23.44 9.16 -23.64
N PHE A 670 -23.03 8.02 -24.15
CA PHE A 670 -23.26 7.62 -25.53
C PHE A 670 -24.76 7.57 -25.86
N ILE A 671 -25.57 6.93 -25.00
CA ILE A 671 -27.02 6.85 -25.21
C ILE A 671 -27.67 8.24 -25.11
N ASP A 672 -27.19 9.10 -24.20
CA ASP A 672 -27.69 10.46 -24.04
C ASP A 672 -27.46 11.31 -25.29
N GLU A 673 -26.24 11.30 -25.83
CA GLU A 673 -25.88 11.99 -27.08
C GLU A 673 -26.68 11.44 -28.28
N LEU A 674 -26.85 10.13 -28.35
CA LEU A 674 -27.67 9.50 -29.40
C LEU A 674 -29.14 9.90 -29.31
N LEU A 675 -29.68 10.01 -28.09
CA LEU A 675 -31.05 10.47 -27.86
C LEU A 675 -31.22 11.93 -28.22
N GLN A 676 -30.27 12.81 -27.93
CA GLN A 676 -30.31 14.22 -28.29
C GLN A 676 -30.36 14.40 -29.80
N GLN A 677 -29.47 13.72 -30.54
CA GLN A 677 -29.48 13.75 -32.02
C GLN A 677 -30.76 13.12 -32.58
N GLY A 678 -31.20 11.99 -32.01
CA GLY A 678 -32.42 11.31 -32.42
C GLY A 678 -33.67 12.17 -32.20
N LEU A 679 -33.75 12.98 -31.15
CA LEU A 679 -34.84 13.90 -30.90
C LEU A 679 -34.95 15.02 -31.96
N GLU A 680 -33.83 15.46 -32.52
CA GLU A 680 -33.80 16.46 -33.59
C GLU A 680 -34.30 15.89 -34.93
N ILE A 681 -33.81 14.68 -35.26
CA ILE A 681 -34.07 14.03 -36.57
C ILE A 681 -35.37 13.23 -36.57
N GLY A 682 -35.75 12.67 -35.40
CA GLY A 682 -36.92 11.83 -35.21
C GLY A 682 -36.67 10.33 -35.33
N ASP A 683 -35.46 9.91 -35.64
CA ASP A 683 -35.03 8.51 -35.77
C ASP A 683 -33.53 8.33 -35.42
N ILE A 684 -33.13 7.09 -35.16
CA ILE A 684 -31.75 6.71 -34.92
C ILE A 684 -31.31 5.80 -36.08
N SER A 685 -30.45 6.33 -36.95
CA SER A 685 -29.94 5.57 -38.08
C SER A 685 -28.64 4.81 -37.73
N PRO A 686 -28.32 3.69 -38.44
CA PRO A 686 -27.06 3.01 -38.28
C PRO A 686 -25.84 3.90 -38.55
N GLU A 687 -25.95 4.83 -39.49
CA GLU A 687 -24.88 5.79 -39.83
C GLU A 687 -24.61 6.73 -38.66
N MET A 688 -25.64 7.23 -37.98
CA MET A 688 -25.53 8.06 -36.78
C MET A 688 -24.81 7.31 -35.65
N ILE A 689 -25.16 6.04 -35.42
CA ILE A 689 -24.51 5.18 -34.39
C ILE A 689 -23.04 5.02 -34.71
N ALA A 690 -22.69 4.72 -35.97
CA ALA A 690 -21.33 4.52 -36.39
C ALA A 690 -20.48 5.81 -36.26
N GLU A 691 -21.06 6.97 -36.68
CA GLU A 691 -20.38 8.26 -36.58
C GLU A 691 -20.14 8.67 -35.12
N LEU A 692 -21.15 8.48 -34.26
CA LEU A 692 -20.99 8.78 -32.83
C LEU A 692 -20.05 7.81 -32.10
N ALA A 693 -19.93 6.56 -32.52
CA ALA A 693 -19.05 5.57 -31.91
C ALA A 693 -17.55 5.85 -32.16
N LEU A 694 -17.21 6.49 -33.29
CA LEU A 694 -15.81 6.74 -33.66
C LEU A 694 -14.99 7.45 -32.58
N PRO A 695 -15.41 8.57 -31.98
CA PRO A 695 -14.66 9.23 -30.91
C PRO A 695 -14.52 8.35 -29.67
N TYR A 696 -15.53 7.58 -29.30
CA TYR A 696 -15.48 6.69 -28.14
C TYR A 696 -14.51 5.52 -28.34
N GLN A 697 -14.49 4.95 -29.54
CA GLN A 697 -13.52 3.92 -29.93
C GLN A 697 -12.10 4.50 -30.04
N ALA A 698 -11.95 5.66 -30.68
CA ALA A 698 -10.64 6.30 -30.83
C ALA A 698 -10.04 6.76 -29.49
N SER A 699 -10.85 7.11 -28.52
CA SER A 699 -10.39 7.49 -27.18
C SER A 699 -10.06 6.29 -26.27
N GLY A 700 -10.40 5.06 -26.66
CA GLY A 700 -10.14 3.86 -25.86
C GLY A 700 -11.10 3.67 -24.68
N VAL A 701 -12.19 4.43 -24.59
CA VAL A 701 -13.22 4.24 -23.54
C VAL A 701 -14.23 3.16 -23.89
N MET A 702 -14.20 2.67 -25.11
CA MET A 702 -15.06 1.61 -25.65
C MET A 702 -14.21 0.52 -26.30
N GLU A 703 -14.67 -0.72 -26.20
CA GLU A 703 -14.04 -1.85 -26.86
C GLU A 703 -13.96 -1.59 -28.38
N HIS A 704 -12.92 -2.11 -29.01
CA HIS A 704 -12.76 -2.12 -30.45
C HIS A 704 -13.12 -3.51 -31.00
N ASP A 705 -13.58 -3.56 -32.27
CA ASP A 705 -13.88 -4.77 -33.00
C ASP A 705 -15.23 -5.45 -32.71
N TYR A 706 -15.30 -6.75 -32.98
CA TYR A 706 -16.49 -7.59 -33.01
C TYR A 706 -17.38 -7.48 -31.74
N PHE A 707 -16.79 -7.23 -30.58
CA PHE A 707 -17.54 -7.05 -29.33
C PHE A 707 -18.27 -5.71 -29.27
N SER A 708 -17.71 -4.67 -29.89
CA SER A 708 -18.32 -3.33 -29.91
C SER A 708 -19.61 -3.28 -30.72
N GLU A 709 -19.76 -4.09 -31.81
CA GLU A 709 -20.99 -4.11 -32.60
C GLU A 709 -22.18 -4.55 -31.77
N GLY A 710 -22.06 -5.62 -31.00
CA GLY A 710 -23.12 -6.10 -30.11
C GLY A 710 -23.47 -5.12 -28.99
N THR A 711 -22.45 -4.46 -28.42
CA THR A 711 -22.60 -3.42 -27.40
C THR A 711 -23.33 -2.19 -27.97
N LEU A 712 -22.89 -1.68 -29.11
CA LEU A 712 -23.52 -0.56 -29.81
C LEU A 712 -24.98 -0.83 -30.22
N GLN A 713 -25.24 -2.06 -30.73
CA GLN A 713 -26.61 -2.45 -31.06
C GLN A 713 -27.55 -2.44 -29.84
N ASN A 714 -27.09 -2.99 -28.70
CA ASN A 714 -27.84 -2.98 -27.43
C ASN A 714 -28.11 -1.57 -26.94
N TRP A 715 -27.12 -0.66 -27.06
CA TRP A 715 -27.28 0.73 -26.66
C TRP A 715 -28.22 1.48 -27.59
N ALA A 716 -28.13 1.22 -28.88
CA ALA A 716 -29.07 1.77 -29.89
C ALA A 716 -30.51 1.30 -29.68
N GLU A 717 -30.73 0.04 -29.34
CA GLU A 717 -32.04 -0.50 -28.98
C GLU A 717 -32.60 0.21 -27.73
N THR A 718 -31.73 0.44 -26.71
CA THR A 718 -32.13 1.22 -25.54
C THR A 718 -32.52 2.63 -25.91
N ALA A 719 -31.72 3.33 -26.71
CA ALA A 719 -31.99 4.69 -27.17
C ALA A 719 -33.25 4.76 -28.01
N SER A 720 -33.44 3.85 -28.95
CA SER A 720 -34.64 3.82 -29.84
C SER A 720 -35.92 3.61 -29.04
N SER A 721 -35.89 2.78 -28.00
CA SER A 721 -37.02 2.54 -27.12
C SER A 721 -37.43 3.81 -26.36
N VAL A 722 -36.42 4.49 -25.76
CA VAL A 722 -36.65 5.76 -25.06
C VAL A 722 -37.12 6.87 -26.04
N LEU A 723 -36.49 6.93 -27.23
CA LEU A 723 -36.84 7.91 -28.25
C LEU A 723 -38.28 7.74 -28.70
N THR A 724 -38.76 6.51 -28.91
CA THR A 724 -40.16 6.23 -29.30
C THR A 724 -41.12 6.82 -28.28
N ASN A 725 -40.89 6.60 -26.99
CA ASN A 725 -41.74 7.18 -25.93
C ASN A 725 -41.61 8.70 -25.85
N ALA A 726 -40.41 9.24 -26.05
CA ALA A 726 -40.16 10.68 -26.06
C ALA A 726 -40.87 11.37 -27.25
N MET A 727 -40.89 10.73 -28.43
CA MET A 727 -41.57 11.28 -29.64
C MET A 727 -43.10 11.30 -29.48
N ILE A 728 -43.65 10.34 -28.74
CA ILE A 728 -45.09 10.38 -28.38
C ILE A 728 -45.40 11.63 -27.56
N ALA A 729 -44.59 11.90 -26.53
CA ALA A 729 -44.77 13.09 -25.69
C ALA A 729 -44.44 14.40 -26.42
N LYS A 730 -43.41 14.40 -27.27
CA LYS A 730 -42.94 15.55 -28.02
C LYS A 730 -43.99 16.02 -29.04
N GLY A 731 -44.64 15.09 -29.75
CA GLY A 731 -45.53 15.41 -30.85
C GLY A 731 -44.86 16.28 -31.92
N GLN A 732 -45.45 17.43 -32.25
CA GLN A 732 -44.90 18.38 -33.22
C GLN A 732 -44.02 19.49 -32.57
N LYS A 733 -43.84 19.44 -31.24
CA LYS A 733 -43.08 20.46 -30.49
C LYS A 733 -41.58 20.36 -30.80
N GLN A 734 -40.91 21.50 -30.72
CA GLN A 734 -39.45 21.56 -30.90
C GLN A 734 -38.72 21.76 -29.57
N ALA A 735 -37.55 21.20 -29.45
CA ALA A 735 -36.70 21.41 -28.32
C ALA A 735 -36.22 22.88 -28.26
N ALA A 736 -36.33 23.50 -27.12
CA ALA A 736 -35.89 24.89 -26.88
C ALA A 736 -35.33 25.03 -25.47
N MET A 737 -34.36 25.90 -25.32
CA MET A 737 -33.87 26.33 -23.99
C MET A 737 -34.70 27.52 -23.52
N GLN A 738 -35.39 27.35 -22.40
CA GLN A 738 -36.16 28.42 -21.76
C GLN A 738 -35.32 29.05 -20.66
N SER A 739 -35.01 30.32 -20.81
CA SER A 739 -34.32 31.08 -19.75
C SER A 739 -35.26 31.29 -18.56
N VAL A 740 -34.71 31.10 -17.39
CA VAL A 740 -35.36 31.20 -16.09
C VAL A 740 -34.85 32.45 -15.39
N GLU A 741 -35.71 33.39 -15.09
CA GLU A 741 -35.46 34.52 -14.20
C GLU A 741 -36.72 34.71 -13.35
N LEU A 742 -36.70 34.10 -12.13
CA LEU A 742 -37.84 34.15 -11.21
C LEU A 742 -37.44 34.90 -9.94
N GLU A 743 -38.22 35.91 -9.55
CA GLU A 743 -38.10 36.61 -8.28
C GLU A 743 -38.96 35.90 -7.22
N LEU A 744 -38.27 35.33 -6.21
CA LEU A 744 -38.92 34.58 -5.15
C LEU A 744 -38.65 35.24 -3.79
N ASN A 745 -39.64 35.23 -2.90
CA ASN A 745 -39.47 35.71 -1.54
C ASN A 745 -39.22 34.53 -0.59
N VAL A 746 -38.02 34.41 -0.08
CA VAL A 746 -37.62 33.35 0.84
C VAL A 746 -37.41 33.96 2.23
N GLU A 747 -38.28 33.66 3.17
CA GLU A 747 -38.23 34.16 4.57
C GLU A 747 -38.07 35.68 4.67
N GLY A 748 -38.70 36.42 3.77
CA GLY A 748 -38.66 37.89 3.75
C GLY A 748 -37.49 38.51 2.96
N GLN A 749 -36.61 37.70 2.39
CA GLN A 749 -35.54 38.13 1.51
C GLN A 749 -35.94 37.87 0.03
N ALA A 750 -35.81 38.89 -0.81
CA ALA A 750 -35.98 38.73 -2.25
C ALA A 750 -34.74 38.00 -2.84
N LEU A 751 -35.00 36.97 -3.63
CA LEU A 751 -33.97 36.12 -4.24
C LEU A 751 -34.33 35.89 -5.71
N LYS A 752 -33.32 35.88 -6.59
CA LYS A 752 -33.46 35.53 -7.98
C LYS A 752 -33.01 34.10 -8.25
N LEU A 753 -33.88 33.26 -8.79
CA LEU A 753 -33.54 31.97 -9.37
C LEU A 753 -33.29 32.18 -10.88
N VAL A 754 -32.02 31.90 -11.30
CA VAL A 754 -31.57 32.14 -12.67
C VAL A 754 -31.01 30.86 -13.32
N GLY A 755 -31.09 30.76 -14.65
CA GLY A 755 -30.53 29.64 -15.40
C GLY A 755 -31.42 29.27 -16.58
N ASP A 756 -31.35 28.02 -17.01
CA ASP A 756 -32.08 27.52 -18.14
C ASP A 756 -32.71 26.16 -17.82
N ILE A 757 -33.88 25.89 -18.44
CA ILE A 757 -34.50 24.57 -18.45
C ILE A 757 -34.79 24.16 -19.89
N ASN A 758 -34.72 22.85 -20.19
CA ASN A 758 -35.06 22.29 -21.47
C ASN A 758 -36.58 22.12 -21.57
N VAL A 759 -37.16 22.68 -22.58
CA VAL A 759 -38.62 22.57 -22.89
C VAL A 759 -38.82 22.12 -24.32
N PHE A 760 -39.92 21.46 -24.55
CA PHE A 760 -40.43 21.17 -25.91
C PHE A 760 -41.65 22.05 -26.16
N SER A 761 -41.56 23.00 -27.08
CA SER A 761 -42.60 24.01 -27.28
C SER A 761 -43.01 24.16 -28.73
N ASP A 762 -44.25 24.58 -28.91
CA ASP A 762 -44.83 25.05 -30.15
C ASP A 762 -45.50 26.42 -29.92
N GLU A 763 -46.26 26.95 -30.91
CA GLU A 763 -46.95 28.24 -30.77
C GLU A 763 -48.03 28.24 -29.66
N SER A 764 -48.47 27.06 -29.20
CA SER A 764 -49.63 26.92 -28.31
C SER A 764 -49.25 26.47 -26.89
N SER A 765 -48.21 25.67 -26.72
CA SER A 765 -47.88 25.06 -25.43
C SER A 765 -46.39 24.63 -25.32
N ALA A 766 -45.94 24.45 -24.08
CA ALA A 766 -44.63 23.94 -23.76
C ALA A 766 -44.72 22.77 -22.77
N ASP A 767 -43.93 21.73 -22.99
CA ASP A 767 -43.83 20.54 -22.14
C ASP A 767 -42.43 20.32 -21.66
N ILE A 768 -42.30 19.65 -20.52
CA ILE A 768 -41.04 19.12 -19.99
C ILE A 768 -40.99 17.63 -20.31
N ILE A 769 -39.95 17.16 -20.97
CA ILE A 769 -39.74 15.74 -21.25
C ILE A 769 -38.37 15.33 -20.68
N GLN A 770 -38.37 14.50 -19.63
CA GLN A 770 -37.18 13.92 -19.05
C GLN A 770 -36.92 12.54 -19.65
N LEU A 771 -35.76 12.37 -20.27
CA LEU A 771 -35.34 11.09 -20.85
C LEU A 771 -34.73 10.20 -19.76
N VAL A 772 -35.14 8.94 -19.69
CA VAL A 772 -34.67 7.97 -18.69
C VAL A 772 -34.25 6.68 -19.37
N GLN A 773 -32.96 6.40 -19.36
CA GLN A 773 -32.34 5.21 -19.98
C GLN A 773 -32.61 3.91 -19.20
N LYS A 774 -33.73 3.79 -18.52
CA LYS A 774 -34.15 2.63 -17.70
C LYS A 774 -35.61 2.35 -17.87
N ASN A 775 -36.04 1.14 -17.48
CA ASN A 775 -37.46 0.81 -17.38
C ASN A 775 -38.13 1.63 -16.27
N GLY A 776 -39.39 1.88 -16.37
CA GLY A 776 -40.16 2.68 -15.41
C GLY A 776 -40.05 2.20 -13.96
N SER A 777 -39.94 0.89 -13.75
CA SER A 777 -39.72 0.30 -12.42
C SER A 777 -38.33 0.56 -11.83
N GLY A 778 -37.35 0.95 -12.64
CA GLY A 778 -35.94 1.20 -12.26
C GLY A 778 -35.54 2.69 -12.34
N VAL A 779 -36.51 3.61 -12.47
CA VAL A 779 -36.24 5.06 -12.46
C VAL A 779 -35.63 5.44 -11.10
N SER A 780 -34.47 6.07 -11.11
CA SER A 780 -33.85 6.53 -9.88
C SER A 780 -34.46 7.87 -9.42
N GLU A 781 -34.42 8.10 -8.14
CA GLU A 781 -34.93 9.30 -7.48
C GLU A 781 -34.37 10.59 -8.06
N LYS A 782 -33.12 10.55 -8.56
CA LYS A 782 -32.46 11.70 -9.22
C LYS A 782 -33.22 12.19 -10.46
N TYR A 783 -33.69 11.28 -11.34
CA TYR A 783 -34.42 11.64 -12.51
C TYR A 783 -35.80 12.20 -12.15
N LEU A 784 -36.47 11.61 -11.17
CA LEU A 784 -37.75 12.09 -10.67
C LEU A 784 -37.63 13.50 -10.10
N MET A 785 -36.61 13.72 -9.26
CA MET A 785 -36.38 15.03 -8.66
C MET A 785 -36.11 16.10 -9.73
N ARG A 786 -35.23 15.81 -10.71
CA ARG A 786 -34.92 16.76 -11.80
C ARG A 786 -36.17 17.14 -12.58
N ALA A 787 -36.96 16.14 -12.94
CA ALA A 787 -38.22 16.37 -13.66
C ALA A 787 -39.19 17.23 -12.82
N ILE A 788 -39.30 16.97 -11.51
CA ILE A 788 -40.17 17.75 -10.64
C ILE A 788 -39.68 19.19 -10.49
N VAL A 789 -38.38 19.41 -10.30
CA VAL A 789 -37.81 20.78 -10.21
C VAL A 789 -38.10 21.56 -11.48
N ASP A 790 -37.82 20.98 -12.65
CA ASP A 790 -38.10 21.64 -13.94
C ASP A 790 -39.57 21.92 -14.10
N THR A 791 -40.45 21.01 -13.69
CA THR A 791 -41.91 21.20 -13.70
C THR A 791 -42.31 22.39 -12.82
N ARG A 792 -41.80 22.48 -11.58
CA ARG A 792 -42.13 23.60 -10.67
C ARG A 792 -41.64 24.95 -11.18
N ILE A 793 -40.47 24.95 -11.84
CA ILE A 793 -39.99 26.15 -12.53
C ILE A 793 -40.90 26.52 -13.68
N ALA A 794 -41.29 25.56 -14.53
CA ALA A 794 -42.19 25.80 -15.66
C ALA A 794 -43.59 26.31 -15.22
N GLU A 795 -44.11 25.77 -14.10
CA GLU A 795 -45.37 26.25 -13.50
C GLU A 795 -45.22 27.69 -12.97
N ALA A 796 -44.10 28.02 -12.35
CA ALA A 796 -43.87 29.39 -11.90
C ALA A 796 -43.76 30.38 -13.07
N LEU A 797 -43.02 30.02 -14.13
CA LEU A 797 -42.89 30.79 -15.35
C LEU A 797 -44.27 30.99 -16.07
N LYS A 798 -45.14 29.99 -15.99
CA LYS A 798 -46.50 30.07 -16.48
C LYS A 798 -47.34 31.13 -15.73
N LEU A 799 -47.21 31.15 -14.40
CA LEU A 799 -47.93 32.13 -13.57
C LEU A 799 -47.45 33.55 -13.86
N GLU A 800 -46.20 33.76 -14.22
CA GLU A 800 -45.62 35.04 -14.62
C GLU A 800 -45.90 35.38 -16.11
N GLY A 801 -46.53 34.45 -16.87
CA GLY A 801 -46.83 34.64 -18.29
C GLY A 801 -45.58 34.54 -19.20
N GLN A 802 -44.49 33.98 -18.72
CA GLN A 802 -43.24 33.83 -19.48
C GLN A 802 -43.20 32.54 -20.30
N LEU A 803 -43.94 31.48 -19.88
CA LEU A 803 -43.99 30.20 -20.53
C LEU A 803 -45.43 29.66 -20.56
N ASN A 804 -45.90 29.15 -21.68
CA ASN A 804 -47.22 28.48 -21.75
C ASN A 804 -47.08 26.98 -21.44
N TYR A 805 -46.67 26.65 -20.22
CA TYR A 805 -46.47 25.28 -19.78
C TYR A 805 -47.77 24.47 -19.76
N SER A 806 -47.70 23.20 -20.26
CA SER A 806 -48.83 22.28 -20.35
C SER A 806 -48.65 21.05 -19.47
N SER A 807 -47.61 20.24 -19.73
CA SER A 807 -47.43 18.95 -19.09
C SER A 807 -45.95 18.57 -18.91
N SER A 808 -45.69 17.64 -18.00
CA SER A 808 -44.36 17.03 -17.83
C SER A 808 -44.45 15.53 -18.01
N TYR A 809 -43.43 14.99 -18.68
CA TYR A 809 -43.34 13.56 -19.03
C TYR A 809 -42.01 12.96 -18.63
N LEU A 810 -42.05 11.66 -18.30
CA LEU A 810 -40.89 10.79 -18.17
C LEU A 810 -40.90 9.75 -19.28
N ALA A 811 -40.01 9.83 -20.22
CA ALA A 811 -39.84 8.84 -21.29
C ALA A 811 -38.84 7.78 -20.86
N CYS A 812 -39.34 6.60 -20.44
CA CYS A 812 -38.53 5.43 -20.06
C CYS A 812 -38.41 4.47 -21.24
N GLN A 813 -37.61 3.40 -21.11
CA GLN A 813 -37.48 2.38 -22.15
C GLN A 813 -38.79 1.67 -22.45
N ASP A 814 -39.57 1.31 -21.43
CA ASP A 814 -40.76 0.48 -21.53
C ASP A 814 -42.07 1.28 -21.56
N LYS A 815 -42.07 2.50 -21.00
CA LYS A 815 -43.29 3.27 -20.76
C LYS A 815 -43.07 4.78 -20.81
N LEU A 816 -44.17 5.48 -21.10
CA LEU A 816 -44.28 6.93 -20.94
C LEU A 816 -45.14 7.24 -19.72
N TYR A 817 -44.66 8.10 -18.85
CA TYR A 817 -45.41 8.59 -17.69
C TYR A 817 -45.67 10.09 -17.81
N GLN A 818 -46.85 10.53 -17.42
CA GLN A 818 -47.21 11.94 -17.32
C GLN A 818 -47.39 12.34 -15.86
N LEU A 819 -46.88 13.49 -15.47
CA LEU A 819 -47.06 14.05 -14.14
C LEU A 819 -48.46 14.69 -14.02
N GLN A 820 -49.25 14.24 -13.07
CA GLN A 820 -50.54 14.89 -12.76
C GLN A 820 -50.31 16.05 -11.79
N ALA A 821 -51.07 17.12 -12.00
CA ALA A 821 -51.01 18.29 -11.14
C ALA A 821 -51.51 17.97 -9.73
N ASP A 822 -50.74 18.34 -8.71
CA ASP A 822 -51.03 18.10 -7.29
C ASP A 822 -51.68 19.30 -6.59
N GLY A 823 -52.06 20.36 -7.33
CA GLY A 823 -52.67 21.56 -6.79
C GLY A 823 -51.72 22.49 -6.00
N GLN A 824 -50.44 22.19 -5.90
CA GLN A 824 -49.45 23.10 -5.34
C GLN A 824 -48.96 24.09 -6.40
N SER A 825 -48.70 25.34 -6.02
CA SER A 825 -48.16 26.30 -6.96
C SER A 825 -46.63 26.10 -7.05
N GLY A 826 -46.08 26.09 -8.27
CA GLY A 826 -44.64 25.96 -8.49
C GLY A 826 -43.80 26.94 -7.68
N GLY A 827 -44.24 28.20 -7.58
CA GLY A 827 -43.56 29.22 -6.78
C GLY A 827 -43.49 28.91 -5.28
N SER A 828 -44.50 28.30 -4.69
CA SER A 828 -44.53 27.89 -3.28
C SER A 828 -43.55 26.77 -3.00
N SER A 829 -43.45 25.76 -3.87
CA SER A 829 -42.50 24.67 -3.76
C SER A 829 -41.05 25.17 -3.86
N LEU A 830 -40.76 26.03 -4.82
CA LEU A 830 -39.42 26.64 -5.00
C LEU A 830 -38.99 27.46 -3.79
N GLN A 831 -39.91 28.25 -3.21
CA GLN A 831 -39.62 29.01 -1.98
C GLN A 831 -39.27 28.09 -0.81
N THR A 832 -39.99 27.00 -0.64
CA THR A 832 -39.72 25.99 0.39
C THR A 832 -38.34 25.35 0.21
N TRP A 833 -37.97 24.95 -1.00
CA TRP A 833 -36.66 24.32 -1.27
C TRP A 833 -35.51 25.30 -1.11
N LEU A 834 -35.69 26.56 -1.46
CA LEU A 834 -34.68 27.60 -1.23
C LEU A 834 -34.53 27.97 0.25
N GLY A 835 -35.63 27.94 1.03
CA GLY A 835 -35.59 28.06 2.48
C GLY A 835 -34.81 26.88 3.11
N LEU A 836 -35.04 25.68 2.61
CA LEU A 836 -34.29 24.49 3.00
C LEU A 836 -32.78 24.59 2.67
N TYR A 837 -32.46 25.08 1.48
CA TYR A 837 -31.10 25.38 1.05
C TYR A 837 -30.39 26.31 2.06
N LYS A 838 -31.03 27.43 2.42
CA LYS A 838 -30.52 28.34 3.43
C LYS A 838 -30.32 27.70 4.79
N SER A 839 -31.30 26.90 5.23
CA SER A 839 -31.22 26.19 6.52
C SER A 839 -30.06 25.20 6.57
N VAL A 840 -29.86 24.40 5.52
CA VAL A 840 -28.78 23.39 5.44
C VAL A 840 -27.39 24.07 5.34
N MET A 841 -27.29 25.20 4.64
CA MET A 841 -26.02 25.95 4.58
C MET A 841 -25.62 26.53 5.94
N ASN A 842 -26.54 26.76 6.85
CA ASN A 842 -26.26 27.19 8.22
C ASN A 842 -26.11 26.03 9.21
N ALA A 843 -26.73 24.87 8.90
CA ALA A 843 -26.69 23.72 9.75
C ALA A 843 -26.75 22.44 8.89
N PRO A 844 -25.59 21.85 8.63
CA PRO A 844 -25.47 20.74 7.69
C PRO A 844 -26.28 19.50 8.10
N ILE A 845 -26.71 18.74 7.10
CA ILE A 845 -27.38 17.45 7.27
C ILE A 845 -26.64 16.38 6.46
N SER A 846 -26.60 15.17 6.99
CA SER A 846 -25.97 14.02 6.36
C SER A 846 -27.03 13.13 5.69
N LEU A 847 -27.55 13.57 4.54
CA LEU A 847 -28.58 12.87 3.79
C LEU A 847 -28.41 13.13 2.30
N ASP A 848 -28.51 12.09 1.47
CA ASP A 848 -28.64 12.20 0.03
C ASP A 848 -30.07 11.81 -0.41
N ILE A 849 -30.41 12.05 -1.68
CA ILE A 849 -31.73 11.76 -2.20
C ILE A 849 -32.10 10.26 -2.12
N THR A 850 -31.13 9.37 -2.29
CA THR A 850 -31.36 7.92 -2.25
C THR A 850 -31.66 7.44 -0.82
N SER A 851 -30.95 7.99 0.15
CA SER A 851 -31.17 7.73 1.57
C SER A 851 -32.49 8.32 2.05
N ALA A 852 -32.84 9.54 1.62
CA ALA A 852 -34.12 10.15 1.88
C ALA A 852 -35.28 9.31 1.36
N ALA A 853 -35.18 8.72 0.18
CA ALA A 853 -36.19 7.84 -0.39
C ALA A 853 -36.35 6.53 0.38
N LYS A 854 -35.26 5.97 0.98
CA LYS A 854 -35.32 4.80 1.87
C LYS A 854 -36.05 5.11 3.17
N LEU A 855 -35.85 6.30 3.73
CA LEU A 855 -36.54 6.78 4.94
C LEU A 855 -38.06 6.89 4.71
N ASN A 856 -38.48 7.38 3.58
CA ASN A 856 -39.90 7.46 3.22
C ASN A 856 -40.57 6.07 3.09
N ALA A 857 -39.81 5.00 2.98
CA ALA A 857 -40.33 3.63 2.95
C ALA A 857 -40.60 3.04 4.36
N GLY A 858 -40.42 3.82 5.44
CA GLY A 858 -40.79 3.43 6.80
C GLY A 858 -39.64 2.95 7.66
N ASN A 859 -38.42 3.16 7.22
CA ASN A 859 -37.21 2.89 8.03
C ASN A 859 -36.90 4.10 8.94
N ASP A 860 -36.37 3.82 10.14
CA ASP A 860 -35.85 4.87 11.03
C ASP A 860 -34.63 5.55 10.40
N TYR A 861 -34.51 6.87 10.57
CA TYR A 861 -33.36 7.65 10.05
C TYR A 861 -32.04 7.11 10.56
N ARG A 862 -31.97 6.75 11.83
CA ARG A 862 -30.77 6.21 12.46
C ARG A 862 -30.37 4.87 11.83
N ASP A 863 -31.32 3.97 11.64
CA ASP A 863 -31.08 2.66 11.01
C ASP A 863 -30.65 2.80 9.55
N ALA A 864 -31.27 3.71 8.80
CA ALA A 864 -30.88 3.98 7.40
C ALA A 864 -29.49 4.61 7.31
N PHE A 865 -29.13 5.47 8.24
CA PHE A 865 -27.83 6.12 8.32
C PHE A 865 -26.72 5.14 8.73
N GLU A 866 -26.95 4.30 9.74
CA GLU A 866 -26.03 3.24 10.14
C GLU A 866 -25.83 2.23 9.01
N GLN A 867 -26.88 1.88 8.27
CA GLN A 867 -26.78 0.99 7.12
C GLN A 867 -25.94 1.57 5.97
N ILE A 868 -26.01 2.89 5.72
CA ILE A 868 -25.13 3.58 4.75
C ILE A 868 -23.68 3.56 5.19
N LEU A 869 -23.43 3.67 6.49
CA LEU A 869 -22.07 3.61 7.06
C LEU A 869 -21.47 2.20 7.04
N GLU A 870 -22.30 1.16 7.19
CA GLU A 870 -21.88 -0.23 7.22
C GLU A 870 -21.76 -0.87 5.83
N ASP A 871 -22.74 -0.65 4.95
CA ASP A 871 -22.81 -1.33 3.64
C ASP A 871 -21.78 -0.82 2.62
N GLY A 872 -21.19 0.35 2.84
CA GLY A 872 -20.27 0.95 1.86
C GLY A 872 -20.87 1.14 0.44
N SER A 873 -22.20 0.90 0.31
CA SER A 873 -22.94 0.86 -0.95
C SER A 873 -23.38 2.24 -1.47
N GLY A 874 -23.11 3.29 -0.69
CA GLY A 874 -23.16 4.67 -1.16
C GLY A 874 -21.81 5.04 -1.80
N SER A 875 -21.80 5.98 -2.72
CA SER A 875 -20.57 6.58 -3.22
C SER A 875 -19.62 6.86 -2.04
N PHE A 876 -18.34 6.43 -2.15
CA PHE A 876 -17.34 6.52 -1.06
C PHE A 876 -17.20 7.96 -0.53
N SER A 877 -17.52 8.96 -1.37
CA SER A 877 -17.66 10.37 -1.02
C SER A 877 -18.75 10.61 0.03
N ASN A 878 -19.88 9.94 -0.07
CA ASN A 878 -21.01 10.11 0.86
C ASN A 878 -20.69 9.57 2.26
N VAL A 879 -19.97 8.44 2.38
CA VAL A 879 -19.56 7.89 3.70
C VAL A 879 -18.57 8.80 4.41
N ARG A 880 -17.61 9.39 3.68
CA ARG A 880 -16.64 10.33 4.26
C ARG A 880 -17.29 11.66 4.63
N LEU A 881 -18.15 12.17 3.76
CA LEU A 881 -18.93 13.38 4.04
C LEU A 881 -19.82 13.17 5.26
N SER A 882 -20.48 12.02 5.36
CA SER A 882 -21.31 11.68 6.52
C SER A 882 -20.51 11.60 7.80
N LYS A 883 -19.31 10.99 7.81
CA LYS A 883 -18.41 10.97 8.97
C LYS A 883 -17.89 12.36 9.35
N ALA A 884 -17.53 13.19 8.37
CA ALA A 884 -17.15 14.57 8.63
C ALA A 884 -18.31 15.40 9.18
N MET A 885 -19.53 15.15 8.71
CA MET A 885 -20.74 15.80 9.19
C MET A 885 -21.10 15.38 10.62
N MET A 886 -20.89 14.11 11.02
CA MET A 886 -21.08 13.64 12.40
C MET A 886 -20.18 14.40 13.38
N VAL A 887 -18.98 14.75 12.96
CA VAL A 887 -18.06 15.57 13.77
C VAL A 887 -18.53 17.02 13.90
N LEU A 888 -19.21 17.54 12.88
CA LEU A 888 -19.67 18.94 12.83
C LEU A 888 -21.06 19.17 13.43
N SER A 889 -21.80 18.11 13.73
CA SER A 889 -23.16 18.22 14.25
C SER A 889 -23.40 17.26 15.42
N HIS A 890 -23.99 17.76 16.52
CA HIS A 890 -24.45 16.89 17.61
C HIS A 890 -25.49 15.90 17.08
N ASP A 891 -25.35 14.62 17.39
CA ASP A 891 -26.12 13.49 16.85
C ASP A 891 -27.65 13.69 16.86
N GLU A 892 -28.23 14.21 17.95
CA GLU A 892 -29.67 14.36 18.08
C GLU A 892 -30.27 15.45 17.17
N VAL A 893 -29.54 16.54 16.96
CA VAL A 893 -30.00 17.66 16.10
C VAL A 893 -29.91 17.30 14.61
N CYS A 894 -29.02 16.42 14.22
CA CYS A 894 -28.93 15.87 12.86
C CYS A 894 -30.09 14.94 12.52
N VAL A 895 -30.53 14.13 13.45
CA VAL A 895 -31.65 13.18 13.27
C VAL A 895 -32.93 13.96 13.00
N ASP A 896 -33.31 14.91 13.86
CA ASP A 896 -34.53 15.71 13.71
C ASP A 896 -34.58 16.51 12.40
N ARG A 897 -33.41 17.04 11.95
CA ARG A 897 -33.30 17.78 10.68
C ARG A 897 -33.34 16.88 9.47
N GLY A 898 -32.72 15.70 9.57
CA GLY A 898 -32.74 14.69 8.51
C GLY A 898 -34.14 14.18 8.27
N GLU A 899 -34.92 13.94 9.31
CA GLU A 899 -36.35 13.56 9.21
C GLU A 899 -37.18 14.65 8.57
N ALA A 900 -37.00 15.91 9.01
CA ALA A 900 -37.70 17.05 8.42
C ALA A 900 -37.32 17.24 6.94
N PHE A 901 -36.08 16.99 6.57
CA PHE A 901 -35.65 17.04 5.17
C PHE A 901 -36.23 15.88 4.35
N ALA A 902 -36.23 14.65 4.91
CA ALA A 902 -36.82 13.48 4.26
C ALA A 902 -38.31 13.63 3.97
N GLU A 903 -39.06 14.37 4.82
CA GLU A 903 -40.44 14.66 4.55
C GLU A 903 -40.69 15.40 3.23
N HIS A 904 -39.72 16.24 2.78
CA HIS A 904 -39.82 16.94 1.49
C HIS A 904 -39.57 16.01 0.29
N TYR A 905 -39.02 14.83 0.49
CA TYR A 905 -38.83 13.81 -0.56
C TYR A 905 -39.97 12.80 -0.63
N LYS A 906 -40.99 12.85 0.22
CA LYS A 906 -42.21 11.98 0.14
C LYS A 906 -42.87 12.02 -1.21
N TYR A 907 -42.67 13.08 -1.96
CA TYR A 907 -43.31 13.37 -3.24
C TYR A 907 -42.59 12.75 -4.46
N LEU A 908 -41.47 12.03 -4.27
CA LEU A 908 -40.63 11.56 -5.38
C LEU A 908 -40.98 10.14 -5.86
N LYS A 909 -41.76 9.34 -5.11
CA LYS A 909 -42.12 7.98 -5.54
C LYS A 909 -43.39 7.92 -6.31
N PRO A 910 -43.42 7.20 -7.46
CA PRO A 910 -44.68 6.86 -8.08
C PRO A 910 -45.47 5.94 -7.15
N SER A 911 -46.68 6.34 -6.75
CA SER A 911 -47.58 5.51 -5.95
C SER A 911 -47.99 4.26 -6.73
N LYS A 912 -47.82 3.08 -6.13
CA LYS A 912 -48.26 1.80 -6.70
C LYS A 912 -49.73 1.45 -6.41
N THR A 913 -50.45 2.23 -5.64
CA THR A 913 -51.82 1.93 -5.21
C THR A 913 -52.71 3.14 -5.27
N PRO A 914 -53.98 2.97 -5.81
CA PRO A 914 -54.95 4.07 -5.95
C PRO A 914 -55.66 4.51 -4.66
N ASP A 915 -55.34 3.90 -3.48
CA ASP A 915 -56.21 3.97 -2.30
C ASP A 915 -55.72 4.89 -1.16
N GLU A 916 -54.65 5.67 -1.32
CA GLU A 916 -54.24 6.60 -0.27
C GLU A 916 -54.58 8.06 -0.69
N GLU A 917 -55.51 8.69 0.04
CA GLU A 917 -55.94 10.11 -0.10
C GLU A 917 -54.83 11.10 0.34
N GLN A 918 -53.57 10.96 -0.13
CA GLN A 918 -52.58 12.00 0.02
C GLN A 918 -52.22 12.58 -1.33
N ILE A 919 -52.23 13.90 -1.42
CA ILE A 919 -51.91 14.69 -2.61
C ILE A 919 -50.38 14.58 -2.83
N VAL A 920 -49.95 13.55 -3.55
CA VAL A 920 -48.59 13.34 -3.99
C VAL A 920 -48.57 13.50 -5.49
N PRO A 921 -47.57 14.12 -6.13
CA PRO A 921 -47.47 14.19 -7.57
C PRO A 921 -47.43 12.77 -8.14
N HIS A 922 -48.49 12.36 -8.78
CA HIS A 922 -48.66 11.03 -9.37
C HIS A 922 -48.14 10.98 -10.79
N TRP A 923 -47.16 10.14 -11.04
CA TRP A 923 -46.79 9.77 -12.39
C TRP A 923 -47.74 8.67 -12.89
N VAL A 924 -48.55 8.99 -13.92
CA VAL A 924 -49.51 8.06 -14.49
C VAL A 924 -49.00 7.57 -15.84
N GLU A 925 -49.12 6.27 -16.08
CA GLU A 925 -48.76 5.67 -17.36
C GLU A 925 -49.70 6.16 -18.45
N VAL A 926 -49.14 6.72 -19.53
CA VAL A 926 -49.91 7.14 -20.73
C VAL A 926 -50.14 5.91 -21.59
N LYS A 927 -51.41 5.48 -21.75
CA LYS A 927 -51.76 4.37 -22.64
C LYS A 927 -52.00 4.94 -24.05
N GLY A 928 -51.42 4.26 -25.05
CA GLY A 928 -51.32 4.73 -26.43
C GLY A 928 -52.62 5.04 -27.23
N GLU A 929 -53.79 5.09 -26.62
CA GLU A 929 -55.04 5.56 -27.24
C GLU A 929 -55.40 7.00 -26.82
N GLU A 930 -54.68 7.62 -25.87
CA GLU A 930 -54.94 8.99 -25.36
C GLU A 930 -53.78 9.97 -25.64
N ALA A 931 -52.74 9.58 -26.41
CA ALA A 931 -51.55 10.40 -26.71
C ALA A 931 -51.71 11.18 -28.04
#